data_33d2a6253a31f70ef7653bb9fca29f5c
#
_entry.id   33d2a6253a31f70ef7653bb9fca29f5c
#
_cell.length_a   1.000
_cell.length_b   1.000
_cell.length_c   1.000
_cell.angle_alpha   90.00
_cell.angle_beta   90.00
_cell.angle_gamma   90.00
#
_symmetry.space_group_name_H-M   'P 1'
#
loop_
_entity.id
_entity.type
_entity.pdbx_description
1 polymer ?
#
loop_
_entity_poly.entity_id
_entity_poly.type
_entity_poly.pdbx_seq_one_letter_code
_entity_poly.pdbx_strand_id
1 'polypeptide(L)'
;MPQLRITTALALTLLGTTAFAQNVTERFYQSIRNDDLPTLRLLVKDNGPDVKDSRGQTPLMLAAAFGSMEAMNLLISSGADAKAESEAGVTALHWCTGDVSKVRLLLDHGADVNKVSRLGRTPLLVAAGTYGTLETVKLLLQKGAEINVTDNLGFTPLNAAANVDNAAIAKLLIEKGANLNAKTSLGQVGTALMGAAHNRNLELTRLLLAHHADLNAISAESDGNVKNGPVLVGNLTALHFAVANGSTEEVKLLLDAGALVDSRDVRGMTPLMVAVSNDRPNPEIVRMLLAKGADASLRSNIGESTVDWARKFNNPTILTTLKLEAVKLDGPAPELKMAGVKPATPREAVERSLPLLQRASANVFTNGGCVACHAQPVATMAVGLARARGWRVDDAVAKSVAGESERVRRSLSALTQVMLQAREAGGTPDTELYESMMMAAARQPSDLSTDALVHYLMAKQQPAGNWAGIGTRAPIQDGDFSHTAMAIQTLTVYGMPARRSEIAERVGRAAEWLAKQPPQSSQDRMMQILGLKWAGVQAGLRETRTKELIALQRSDGGWAQTPYLASDAYATGQVLYTLHETGFSSADDPAFRRGVEFLLRTQKEDGSWYVKSRAMKIQPYFQSGFPYDHDQWISASATAWASMALTFTEAEKPAVARVNTAK
;
A
#
# COMPACT_ATOMS: atom_id res chain seq x y z
N MET A 1 27.97 -51.76 16.21
CA MET A 1 27.36 -50.55 16.78
C MET A 1 28.36 -49.38 16.98
N PRO A 2 29.24 -49.01 16.02
CA PRO A 2 29.99 -47.74 16.06
C PRO A 2 29.46 -46.68 15.10
N GLN A 3 28.66 -47.00 14.08
CA GLN A 3 28.23 -46.03 13.07
C GLN A 3 27.09 -45.08 13.51
N LEU A 4 26.34 -45.40 14.58
CA LEU A 4 25.23 -44.53 15.04
C LEU A 4 25.67 -43.39 15.95
N ARG A 5 26.89 -43.41 16.51
CA ARG A 5 27.41 -42.33 17.36
C ARG A 5 28.11 -41.19 16.58
N ILE A 6 28.59 -41.47 15.38
CA ILE A 6 29.27 -40.44 14.54
C ILE A 6 28.24 -39.54 13.84
N THR A 7 27.11 -40.09 13.42
CA THR A 7 26.02 -39.32 12.79
C THR A 7 25.31 -38.38 13.77
N THR A 8 25.14 -38.77 15.01
CA THR A 8 24.50 -37.91 16.05
C THR A 8 25.42 -36.79 16.52
N ALA A 9 26.73 -37.01 16.59
CA ALA A 9 27.68 -35.98 16.96
C ALA A 9 27.86 -34.95 15.83
N LEU A 10 27.87 -35.38 14.57
CA LEU A 10 27.91 -34.45 13.41
C LEU A 10 26.60 -33.64 13.28
N ALA A 11 25.44 -34.25 13.55
CA ALA A 11 24.15 -33.54 13.53
C ALA A 11 24.04 -32.53 14.68
N LEU A 12 24.53 -32.84 15.86
CA LEU A 12 24.55 -31.94 17.02
C LEU A 12 25.57 -30.80 16.84
N THR A 13 26.73 -31.04 16.21
CA THR A 13 27.69 -29.99 15.87
C THR A 13 27.18 -29.10 14.75
N LEU A 14 26.52 -29.61 13.73
CA LEU A 14 25.88 -28.82 12.66
C LEU A 14 24.71 -27.98 13.21
N LEU A 15 23.88 -28.52 14.08
CA LEU A 15 22.80 -27.77 14.73
C LEU A 15 23.34 -26.70 15.69
N GLY A 16 24.42 -26.98 16.41
CA GLY A 16 25.09 -26.03 17.30
C GLY A 16 25.76 -24.91 16.55
N THR A 17 26.41 -25.19 15.42
CA THR A 17 27.09 -24.18 14.58
C THR A 17 26.08 -23.31 13.83
N THR A 18 24.96 -23.84 13.36
CA THR A 18 23.89 -23.05 12.71
C THR A 18 23.18 -22.13 13.70
N ALA A 19 22.88 -22.61 14.92
CA ALA A 19 22.29 -21.78 15.97
C ALA A 19 23.23 -20.68 16.46
N PHE A 20 24.53 -20.97 16.58
CA PHE A 20 25.56 -19.98 16.93
C PHE A 20 25.75 -18.92 15.82
N ALA A 21 25.85 -19.34 14.57
CA ALA A 21 25.98 -18.43 13.42
C ALA A 21 24.73 -17.54 13.28
N GLN A 22 23.54 -18.09 13.50
CA GLN A 22 22.28 -17.33 13.46
C GLN A 22 22.19 -16.29 14.59
N ASN A 23 22.76 -16.57 15.75
CA ASN A 23 22.85 -15.61 16.86
C ASN A 23 23.84 -14.48 16.54
N VAL A 24 24.98 -14.78 15.91
CA VAL A 24 25.99 -13.77 15.54
C VAL A 24 25.46 -12.82 14.47
N THR A 25 24.86 -13.32 13.39
CA THR A 25 24.30 -12.49 12.32
C THR A 25 23.13 -11.62 12.80
N GLU A 26 22.29 -12.14 13.69
CA GLU A 26 21.24 -11.35 14.34
C GLU A 26 21.82 -10.22 15.19
N ARG A 27 22.90 -10.46 15.92
CA ARG A 27 23.58 -9.42 16.71
C ARG A 27 24.22 -8.34 15.81
N PHE A 28 24.78 -8.70 14.67
CA PHE A 28 25.22 -7.74 13.66
C PHE A 28 24.06 -6.88 13.17
N TYR A 29 22.96 -7.51 12.77
CA TYR A 29 21.76 -6.80 12.32
C TYR A 29 21.24 -5.81 13.39
N GLN A 30 21.08 -6.27 14.63
CA GLN A 30 20.60 -5.41 15.72
C GLN A 30 21.55 -4.27 16.05
N SER A 31 22.87 -4.50 16.06
CA SER A 31 23.85 -3.43 16.30
C SER A 31 23.84 -2.37 15.19
N ILE A 32 23.73 -2.78 13.93
CA ILE A 32 23.64 -1.88 12.77
C ILE A 32 22.30 -1.10 12.79
N ARG A 33 21.20 -1.80 13.01
CA ARG A 33 19.85 -1.22 13.07
C ARG A 33 19.72 -0.14 14.15
N ASN A 34 20.35 -0.38 15.30
CA ASN A 34 20.29 0.50 16.47
C ASN A 34 21.42 1.54 16.53
N ASP A 35 22.34 1.53 15.55
CA ASP A 35 23.55 2.35 15.51
C ASP A 35 24.48 2.13 16.74
N ASP A 36 24.51 0.88 17.24
CA ASP A 36 25.39 0.50 18.36
C ASP A 36 26.79 0.16 17.84
N LEU A 37 27.56 1.23 17.53
CA LEU A 37 28.92 1.12 17.02
C LEU A 37 29.89 0.40 17.96
N PRO A 38 29.81 0.57 19.32
CA PRO A 38 30.63 -0.21 20.24
C PRO A 38 30.44 -1.72 20.07
N THR A 39 29.18 -2.18 20.09
CA THR A 39 28.88 -3.62 19.88
C THR A 39 29.29 -4.08 18.48
N LEU A 40 29.03 -3.28 17.43
CA LEU A 40 29.44 -3.61 16.06
C LEU A 40 30.96 -3.80 15.97
N ARG A 41 31.75 -2.94 16.61
CA ARG A 41 33.22 -3.04 16.64
C ARG A 41 33.70 -4.34 17.29
N LEU A 42 33.08 -4.75 18.39
CA LEU A 42 33.39 -6.03 19.06
C LEU A 42 33.03 -7.22 18.17
N LEU A 43 31.86 -7.20 17.55
CA LEU A 43 31.43 -8.27 16.64
C LEU A 43 32.36 -8.43 15.45
N VAL A 44 32.80 -7.34 14.84
CA VAL A 44 33.76 -7.34 13.73
C VAL A 44 35.11 -7.91 14.18
N LYS A 45 35.60 -7.49 15.36
CA LYS A 45 36.86 -7.98 15.92
C LYS A 45 36.82 -9.50 16.16
N ASP A 46 35.70 -10.01 16.69
CA ASP A 46 35.59 -11.40 17.11
C ASP A 46 35.25 -12.37 15.97
N ASN A 47 34.54 -11.88 14.92
CA ASN A 47 33.97 -12.72 13.86
C ASN A 47 34.38 -12.32 12.45
N GLY A 48 35.08 -11.20 12.27
CA GLY A 48 35.36 -10.59 10.96
C GLY A 48 34.20 -9.76 10.41
N PRO A 49 34.45 -8.92 9.37
CA PRO A 49 33.45 -8.02 8.81
C PRO A 49 32.50 -8.66 7.80
N ASP A 50 32.81 -9.86 7.28
CA ASP A 50 32.11 -10.49 6.14
C ASP A 50 31.33 -11.74 6.53
N VAL A 51 30.91 -11.85 7.80
CA VAL A 51 30.02 -12.94 8.26
C VAL A 51 28.71 -12.90 7.48
N LYS A 52 28.35 -14.03 6.86
CA LYS A 52 27.12 -14.15 6.06
C LYS A 52 26.00 -14.78 6.86
N ASP A 53 24.80 -14.21 6.72
CA ASP A 53 23.57 -14.84 7.19
C ASP A 53 23.13 -16.00 6.29
N SER A 54 22.00 -16.63 6.60
CA SER A 54 21.42 -17.74 5.80
C SER A 54 21.01 -17.36 4.38
N ARG A 55 21.01 -16.05 4.03
CA ARG A 55 20.73 -15.52 2.68
C ARG A 55 22.00 -15.00 1.99
N GLY A 56 23.15 -15.21 2.59
CA GLY A 56 24.43 -14.72 2.09
C GLY A 56 24.64 -13.22 2.29
N GLN A 57 23.83 -12.56 3.12
CA GLN A 57 23.93 -11.11 3.38
C GLN A 57 25.06 -10.83 4.36
N THR A 58 25.89 -9.83 4.06
CA THR A 58 26.98 -9.38 4.93
C THR A 58 26.58 -8.20 5.80
N PRO A 59 27.30 -7.93 6.92
CA PRO A 59 27.09 -6.72 7.71
C PRO A 59 27.16 -5.42 6.89
N LEU A 60 28.02 -5.36 5.87
CA LEU A 60 28.14 -4.19 4.98
C LEU A 60 26.86 -3.97 4.15
N MET A 61 26.20 -5.04 3.67
CA MET A 61 24.90 -4.93 3.00
C MET A 61 23.83 -4.40 3.95
N LEU A 62 23.76 -4.92 5.18
CA LEU A 62 22.82 -4.46 6.20
C LEU A 62 23.06 -2.99 6.58
N ALA A 63 24.34 -2.58 6.73
CA ALA A 63 24.70 -1.19 7.01
C ALA A 63 24.37 -0.26 5.84
N ALA A 64 24.50 -0.73 4.60
CA ALA A 64 24.09 0.01 3.41
C ALA A 64 22.59 0.34 3.41
N ALA A 65 21.74 -0.63 3.76
CA ALA A 65 20.29 -0.47 3.79
C ALA A 65 19.77 0.27 5.03
N PHE A 66 20.25 -0.10 6.21
CA PHE A 66 19.62 0.21 7.49
C PHE A 66 20.48 1.04 8.44
N GLY A 67 21.81 0.96 8.31
CA GLY A 67 22.77 1.56 9.23
C GLY A 67 23.15 3.00 8.90
N SER A 68 24.00 3.56 9.76
CA SER A 68 24.62 4.87 9.58
C SER A 68 25.83 4.82 8.63
N MET A 69 26.31 6.00 8.24
CA MET A 69 27.56 6.13 7.49
C MET A 69 28.78 5.67 8.33
N GLU A 70 28.71 5.90 9.63
CA GLU A 70 29.72 5.49 10.61
C GLU A 70 29.85 3.96 10.68
N ALA A 71 28.71 3.24 10.67
CA ALA A 71 28.71 1.78 10.62
C ALA A 71 29.35 1.26 9.32
N MET A 72 29.05 1.88 8.17
CA MET A 72 29.69 1.52 6.91
C MET A 72 31.19 1.79 6.89
N ASN A 73 31.63 2.95 7.38
CA ASN A 73 33.05 3.28 7.49
C ASN A 73 33.79 2.31 8.42
N LEU A 74 33.17 1.92 9.53
CA LEU A 74 33.73 0.92 10.45
C LEU A 74 33.95 -0.41 9.74
N LEU A 75 32.94 -0.90 9.01
CA LEU A 75 33.03 -2.19 8.29
C LEU A 75 34.08 -2.15 7.17
N ILE A 76 34.07 -1.11 6.33
CA ILE A 76 35.03 -0.94 5.24
C ILE A 76 36.46 -0.81 5.78
N SER A 77 36.68 0.01 6.82
CA SER A 77 38.02 0.15 7.43
C SER A 77 38.50 -1.13 8.13
N SER A 78 37.59 -2.03 8.47
CA SER A 78 37.89 -3.37 9.01
C SER A 78 38.09 -4.43 7.92
N GLY A 79 38.09 -4.04 6.63
CA GLY A 79 38.35 -4.93 5.51
C GLY A 79 37.11 -5.62 4.92
N ALA A 80 35.90 -5.10 5.15
CA ALA A 80 34.69 -5.65 4.52
C ALA A 80 34.77 -5.59 2.99
N ASP A 81 34.37 -6.67 2.32
CA ASP A 81 34.38 -6.77 0.86
C ASP A 81 33.17 -6.02 0.24
N ALA A 82 33.47 -4.87 -0.40
CA ALA A 82 32.46 -4.07 -1.11
C ALA A 82 31.83 -4.78 -2.33
N LYS A 83 32.45 -5.86 -2.82
CA LYS A 83 31.98 -6.68 -3.94
C LYS A 83 31.18 -7.91 -3.50
N ALA A 84 31.12 -8.18 -2.19
CA ALA A 84 30.40 -9.34 -1.68
C ALA A 84 28.97 -9.40 -2.19
N GLU A 85 28.52 -10.61 -2.55
CA GLU A 85 27.19 -10.89 -3.08
C GLU A 85 26.39 -11.76 -2.13
N SER A 86 25.10 -11.45 -2.02
CA SER A 86 24.11 -12.31 -1.38
C SER A 86 23.67 -13.45 -2.31
N GLU A 87 22.90 -14.42 -1.81
CA GLU A 87 22.27 -15.44 -2.65
C GLU A 87 21.34 -14.87 -3.73
N ALA A 88 20.81 -13.66 -3.54
CA ALA A 88 20.00 -12.95 -4.53
C ALA A 88 20.87 -12.19 -5.57
N GLY A 89 22.20 -12.33 -5.57
CA GLY A 89 23.12 -11.61 -6.44
C GLY A 89 23.19 -10.10 -6.13
N VAL A 90 22.73 -9.68 -4.96
CA VAL A 90 22.69 -8.28 -4.53
C VAL A 90 23.99 -7.94 -3.82
N THR A 91 24.49 -6.72 -4.02
CA THR A 91 25.64 -6.14 -3.29
C THR A 91 25.17 -4.99 -2.41
N ALA A 92 26.04 -4.51 -1.51
CA ALA A 92 25.76 -3.32 -0.70
C ALA A 92 25.37 -2.10 -1.55
N LEU A 93 25.95 -1.96 -2.76
CA LEU A 93 25.67 -0.85 -3.67
C LEU A 93 24.19 -0.79 -4.13
N HIS A 94 23.49 -1.93 -4.27
CA HIS A 94 22.07 -1.96 -4.61
C HIS A 94 21.19 -1.35 -3.49
N TRP A 95 21.60 -1.49 -2.23
CA TRP A 95 20.77 -1.12 -1.08
C TRP A 95 21.03 0.28 -0.52
N CYS A 96 22.09 0.96 -0.96
CA CYS A 96 22.39 2.31 -0.48
C CYS A 96 22.13 3.42 -1.52
N THR A 97 21.46 3.12 -2.63
CA THR A 97 21.27 4.07 -3.73
C THR A 97 20.57 5.37 -3.34
N GLY A 98 19.85 5.37 -2.21
CA GLY A 98 19.24 6.57 -1.62
C GLY A 98 20.23 7.55 -0.98
N ASP A 99 21.49 7.16 -0.79
CA ASP A 99 22.53 7.96 -0.14
C ASP A 99 23.81 8.01 -1.01
N VAL A 100 24.05 9.15 -1.64
CA VAL A 100 25.18 9.35 -2.56
C VAL A 100 26.55 9.18 -1.86
N SER A 101 26.62 9.47 -0.57
CA SER A 101 27.88 9.32 0.20
C SER A 101 28.23 7.86 0.40
N LYS A 102 27.23 7.04 0.75
CA LYS A 102 27.39 5.58 0.84
C LYS A 102 27.75 4.95 -0.51
N VAL A 103 27.07 5.40 -1.58
CA VAL A 103 27.38 4.95 -2.96
C VAL A 103 28.81 5.29 -3.33
N ARG A 104 29.27 6.51 -3.07
CA ARG A 104 30.64 6.94 -3.33
C ARG A 104 31.65 6.07 -2.57
N LEU A 105 31.42 5.85 -1.28
CA LEU A 105 32.28 5.01 -0.45
C LEU A 105 32.46 3.62 -1.06
N LEU A 106 31.37 2.97 -1.48
CA LEU A 106 31.43 1.62 -2.05
C LEU A 106 32.13 1.60 -3.42
N LEU A 107 31.86 2.58 -4.29
CA LEU A 107 32.50 2.69 -5.61
C LEU A 107 34.00 2.96 -5.49
N ASP A 108 34.43 3.77 -4.53
CA ASP A 108 35.83 4.06 -4.27
C ASP A 108 36.58 2.84 -3.67
N HIS A 109 35.81 1.87 -3.09
CA HIS A 109 36.33 0.56 -2.64
C HIS A 109 36.06 -0.57 -3.64
N GLY A 110 35.77 -0.23 -4.90
CA GLY A 110 35.75 -1.17 -6.02
C GLY A 110 34.44 -1.92 -6.23
N ALA A 111 33.32 -1.47 -5.64
CA ALA A 111 32.00 -2.04 -5.97
C ALA A 111 31.71 -1.94 -7.47
N ASP A 112 31.13 -2.99 -8.05
CA ASP A 112 30.77 -3.03 -9.47
C ASP A 112 29.49 -2.19 -9.73
N VAL A 113 29.66 -1.13 -10.54
CA VAL A 113 28.60 -0.20 -10.90
C VAL A 113 27.49 -0.84 -11.74
N ASN A 114 27.80 -1.90 -12.48
CA ASN A 114 26.90 -2.62 -13.37
C ASN A 114 26.47 -3.99 -12.84
N LYS A 115 26.74 -4.28 -11.56
CA LYS A 115 26.33 -5.56 -10.98
C LYS A 115 24.84 -5.77 -11.16
N VAL A 116 24.47 -6.95 -11.67
CA VAL A 116 23.07 -7.35 -11.90
C VAL A 116 22.63 -8.34 -10.82
N SER A 117 21.54 -8.06 -10.15
CA SER A 117 20.91 -8.97 -9.19
C SER A 117 20.11 -10.09 -9.90
N ARG A 118 19.66 -11.12 -9.16
CA ARG A 118 18.77 -12.17 -9.71
C ARG A 118 17.42 -11.63 -10.21
N LEU A 119 17.01 -10.43 -9.76
CA LEU A 119 15.84 -9.74 -10.28
C LEU A 119 16.13 -8.97 -11.58
N GLY A 120 17.34 -9.02 -12.10
CA GLY A 120 17.78 -8.26 -13.28
C GLY A 120 18.10 -6.79 -12.98
N ARG A 121 18.11 -6.37 -11.70
CA ARG A 121 18.28 -4.95 -11.36
C ARG A 121 19.76 -4.59 -11.19
N THR A 122 20.11 -3.41 -11.70
CA THR A 122 21.42 -2.77 -11.49
C THR A 122 21.29 -1.65 -10.45
N PRO A 123 22.40 -1.17 -9.84
CA PRO A 123 22.34 0.01 -8.96
C PRO A 123 21.72 1.24 -9.63
N LEU A 124 21.96 1.48 -10.94
CA LEU A 124 21.35 2.58 -11.68
C LEU A 124 19.82 2.44 -11.75
N LEU A 125 19.32 1.23 -12.00
CA LEU A 125 17.87 0.97 -12.08
C LEU A 125 17.21 1.15 -10.71
N VAL A 126 17.86 0.72 -9.62
CA VAL A 126 17.37 0.95 -8.26
C VAL A 126 17.37 2.44 -7.92
N ALA A 127 18.46 3.15 -8.23
CA ALA A 127 18.57 4.58 -8.00
C ALA A 127 17.49 5.37 -8.75
N ALA A 128 17.28 5.06 -10.04
CA ALA A 128 16.29 5.75 -10.86
C ALA A 128 14.85 5.60 -10.32
N GLY A 129 14.53 4.45 -9.71
CA GLY A 129 13.25 4.17 -9.05
C GLY A 129 13.16 4.63 -7.59
N THR A 130 14.13 5.38 -7.11
CA THR A 130 14.21 5.90 -5.74
C THR A 130 14.19 7.42 -5.75
N TYR A 131 13.48 8.02 -4.81
CA TYR A 131 13.35 9.47 -4.72
C TYR A 131 14.63 10.16 -4.22
N GLY A 132 14.90 11.37 -4.76
CA GLY A 132 16.01 12.22 -4.29
C GLY A 132 17.40 11.77 -4.71
N THR A 133 17.51 10.87 -5.67
CA THR A 133 18.76 10.18 -6.07
C THR A 133 19.44 10.76 -7.31
N LEU A 134 19.12 11.99 -7.71
CA LEU A 134 19.72 12.59 -8.92
C LEU A 134 21.24 12.60 -8.89
N GLU A 135 21.85 12.94 -7.75
CA GLU A 135 23.30 12.96 -7.60
C GLU A 135 23.90 11.54 -7.61
N THR A 136 23.16 10.56 -7.06
CA THR A 136 23.53 9.14 -7.17
C THR A 136 23.50 8.68 -8.62
N VAL A 137 22.44 9.00 -9.37
CA VAL A 137 22.34 8.63 -10.80
C VAL A 137 23.46 9.28 -11.62
N LYS A 138 23.74 10.57 -11.40
CA LYS A 138 24.88 11.25 -12.05
C LYS A 138 26.21 10.53 -11.75
N LEU A 139 26.45 10.19 -10.49
CA LEU A 139 27.67 9.49 -10.08
C LEU A 139 27.78 8.10 -10.72
N LEU A 140 26.70 7.31 -10.72
CA LEU A 140 26.68 5.99 -11.35
C LEU A 140 26.95 6.08 -12.87
N LEU A 141 26.31 7.04 -13.57
CA LEU A 141 26.55 7.29 -15.00
C LEU A 141 27.99 7.75 -15.28
N GLN A 142 28.57 8.58 -14.43
CA GLN A 142 29.99 9.00 -14.52
C GLN A 142 30.96 7.81 -14.32
N LYS A 143 30.56 6.82 -13.52
CA LYS A 143 31.33 5.60 -13.28
C LYS A 143 31.03 4.48 -14.30
N GLY A 144 30.26 4.78 -15.37
CA GLY A 144 30.02 3.87 -16.48
C GLY A 144 28.79 2.95 -16.31
N ALA A 145 27.78 3.39 -15.56
CA ALA A 145 26.53 2.63 -15.48
C ALA A 145 25.81 2.56 -16.83
N GLU A 146 25.36 1.35 -17.21
CA GLU A 146 24.64 1.09 -18.45
C GLU A 146 23.21 1.60 -18.38
N ILE A 147 22.81 2.43 -19.35
CA ILE A 147 21.57 3.23 -19.30
C ILE A 147 20.32 2.46 -19.72
N ASN A 148 20.45 1.44 -20.57
CA ASN A 148 19.32 0.72 -21.18
C ASN A 148 19.16 -0.72 -20.68
N VAL A 149 19.76 -1.05 -19.52
CA VAL A 149 19.50 -2.36 -18.89
C VAL A 149 18.04 -2.51 -18.50
N THR A 150 17.55 -3.75 -18.56
CA THR A 150 16.20 -4.09 -18.13
C THR A 150 16.24 -5.11 -17.00
N ASP A 151 15.33 -4.99 -16.06
CA ASP A 151 15.09 -6.05 -15.09
C ASP A 151 14.22 -7.18 -15.70
N ASN A 152 13.99 -8.24 -14.92
CA ASN A 152 13.21 -9.41 -15.35
C ASN A 152 11.72 -9.07 -15.65
N LEU A 153 11.25 -7.87 -15.33
CA LEU A 153 9.92 -7.36 -15.70
C LEU A 153 9.97 -6.34 -16.84
N GLY A 154 11.13 -6.12 -17.46
CA GLY A 154 11.30 -5.16 -18.54
C GLY A 154 11.44 -3.71 -18.10
N PHE A 155 11.57 -3.42 -16.80
CA PHE A 155 11.82 -2.04 -16.34
C PHE A 155 13.23 -1.58 -16.78
N THR A 156 13.27 -0.41 -17.41
CA THR A 156 14.50 0.35 -17.63
C THR A 156 14.66 1.42 -16.54
N PRO A 157 15.86 2.02 -16.39
CA PRO A 157 16.01 3.21 -15.53
C PRO A 157 15.04 4.34 -15.86
N LEU A 158 14.71 4.55 -17.15
CA LEU A 158 13.74 5.58 -17.56
C LEU A 158 12.30 5.23 -17.12
N ASN A 159 11.85 3.99 -17.30
CA ASN A 159 10.56 3.55 -16.78
C ASN A 159 10.48 3.72 -15.26
N ALA A 160 11.54 3.32 -14.55
CA ALA A 160 11.60 3.42 -13.10
C ALA A 160 11.52 4.88 -12.63
N ALA A 161 12.25 5.81 -13.28
CA ALA A 161 12.22 7.23 -12.98
C ALA A 161 10.86 7.87 -13.25
N ALA A 162 10.24 7.54 -14.40
CA ALA A 162 8.93 8.06 -14.76
C ALA A 162 7.83 7.55 -13.81
N ASN A 163 7.94 6.30 -13.36
CA ASN A 163 6.94 5.67 -12.48
C ASN A 163 6.94 6.24 -11.04
N VAL A 164 8.07 6.76 -10.58
CA VAL A 164 8.16 7.46 -9.28
C VAL A 164 8.17 8.98 -9.42
N ASP A 165 7.75 9.52 -10.55
CA ASP A 165 7.73 10.97 -10.83
C ASP A 165 9.09 11.68 -10.64
N ASN A 166 10.18 11.01 -11.01
CA ASN A 166 11.52 11.58 -10.92
C ASN A 166 11.91 12.28 -12.22
N ALA A 167 11.23 13.40 -12.52
CA ALA A 167 11.37 14.13 -13.78
C ALA A 167 12.83 14.52 -14.11
N ALA A 168 13.60 14.94 -13.11
CA ALA A 168 14.99 15.34 -13.30
C ALA A 168 15.88 14.16 -13.75
N ILE A 169 15.67 12.98 -13.18
CA ILE A 169 16.36 11.76 -13.59
C ILE A 169 15.87 11.32 -14.97
N ALA A 170 14.56 11.29 -15.20
CA ALA A 170 13.99 10.95 -16.50
C ALA A 170 14.55 11.84 -17.62
N LYS A 171 14.60 13.16 -17.41
CA LYS A 171 15.20 14.10 -18.34
C LYS A 171 16.68 13.78 -18.63
N LEU A 172 17.48 13.57 -17.58
CA LEU A 172 18.90 13.20 -17.74
C LEU A 172 19.05 11.91 -18.54
N LEU A 173 18.22 10.89 -18.28
CA LEU A 173 18.28 9.61 -19.00
C LEU A 173 17.87 9.76 -20.46
N ILE A 174 16.85 10.58 -20.78
CA ILE A 174 16.43 10.90 -22.16
C ILE A 174 17.57 11.58 -22.90
N GLU A 175 18.21 12.61 -22.32
CA GLU A 175 19.36 13.32 -22.89
C GLU A 175 20.57 12.39 -23.14
N LYS A 176 20.67 11.30 -22.38
CA LYS A 176 21.71 10.29 -22.53
C LYS A 176 21.33 9.14 -23.47
N GLY A 177 20.19 9.19 -24.14
CA GLY A 177 19.75 8.19 -25.13
C GLY A 177 19.03 6.97 -24.53
N ALA A 178 18.27 7.15 -23.45
CA ALA A 178 17.43 6.09 -22.92
C ALA A 178 16.34 5.68 -23.91
N ASN A 179 16.00 4.38 -23.96
CA ASN A 179 14.91 3.87 -24.78
C ASN A 179 13.54 4.34 -24.22
N LEU A 180 12.86 5.21 -24.98
CA LEU A 180 11.58 5.82 -24.59
C LEU A 180 10.40 4.83 -24.60
N ASN A 181 10.48 3.79 -25.43
CA ASN A 181 9.37 2.88 -25.72
C ASN A 181 9.56 1.50 -25.08
N ALA A 182 10.52 1.35 -24.18
CA ALA A 182 10.65 0.12 -23.41
C ALA A 182 9.36 -0.16 -22.63
N LYS A 183 8.85 -1.40 -22.73
CA LYS A 183 7.61 -1.84 -22.09
C LYS A 183 7.91 -2.77 -20.94
N THR A 184 7.19 -2.60 -19.84
CA THR A 184 7.21 -3.56 -18.74
C THR A 184 6.20 -4.69 -18.98
N SER A 185 6.41 -5.84 -18.34
CA SER A 185 5.46 -6.96 -18.36
C SER A 185 4.33 -6.81 -17.32
N LEU A 186 4.36 -5.77 -16.48
CA LEU A 186 3.29 -5.51 -15.52
C LEU A 186 2.13 -4.77 -16.19
N GLY A 187 0.92 -5.30 -16.08
CA GLY A 187 -0.26 -4.69 -16.69
C GLY A 187 -0.62 -3.29 -16.15
N GLN A 188 -0.17 -2.95 -14.95
CA GLN A 188 -0.43 -1.66 -14.30
C GLN A 188 0.61 -0.59 -14.62
N VAL A 189 1.72 -0.96 -15.25
CA VAL A 189 2.84 -0.07 -15.59
C VAL A 189 3.25 -0.45 -17.00
N GLY A 190 3.50 0.51 -17.84
CA GLY A 190 3.85 0.22 -19.23
C GLY A 190 5.12 0.94 -19.66
N THR A 191 4.97 1.98 -20.46
CA THR A 191 6.06 2.83 -20.92
C THR A 191 6.32 4.01 -19.97
N ALA A 192 7.45 4.73 -20.18
CA ALA A 192 7.74 5.96 -19.45
C ALA A 192 6.63 7.02 -19.62
N LEU A 193 5.98 7.09 -20.81
CA LEU A 193 4.86 7.99 -21.04
C LEU A 193 3.64 7.66 -20.16
N MET A 194 3.35 6.39 -19.96
CA MET A 194 2.28 5.97 -19.04
C MET A 194 2.61 6.33 -17.59
N GLY A 195 3.87 6.16 -17.17
CA GLY A 195 4.34 6.58 -15.85
C GLY A 195 4.22 8.09 -15.63
N ALA A 196 4.60 8.90 -16.62
CA ALA A 196 4.44 10.36 -16.58
C ALA A 196 2.97 10.75 -16.46
N ALA A 197 2.09 10.16 -17.27
CA ALA A 197 0.65 10.41 -17.23
C ALA A 197 0.02 9.95 -15.90
N HIS A 198 0.46 8.83 -15.33
CA HIS A 198 0.04 8.37 -14.03
C HIS A 198 0.36 9.37 -12.92
N ASN A 199 1.55 9.93 -12.94
CA ASN A 199 2.02 10.89 -11.93
C ASN A 199 1.60 12.35 -12.22
N ARG A 200 0.82 12.61 -13.26
CA ARG A 200 0.40 13.95 -13.68
C ARG A 200 1.58 14.87 -14.00
N ASN A 201 2.67 14.30 -14.50
CA ASN A 201 3.87 15.06 -14.82
C ASN A 201 3.83 15.62 -16.24
N LEU A 202 3.17 16.77 -16.38
CA LEU A 202 2.97 17.44 -17.65
C LEU A 202 4.29 17.80 -18.37
N GLU A 203 5.34 18.15 -17.62
CA GLU A 203 6.66 18.48 -18.17
C GLU A 203 7.29 17.23 -18.80
N LEU A 204 7.30 16.11 -18.07
CA LEU A 204 7.86 14.86 -18.56
C LEU A 204 7.03 14.31 -19.74
N THR A 205 5.70 14.40 -19.69
CA THR A 205 4.83 13.98 -20.81
C THR A 205 5.14 14.80 -22.06
N ARG A 206 5.28 16.15 -21.95
CA ARG A 206 5.70 16.98 -23.08
C ARG A 206 7.07 16.59 -23.62
N LEU A 207 8.02 16.35 -22.74
CA LEU A 207 9.38 15.94 -23.12
C LEU A 207 9.37 14.62 -23.88
N LEU A 208 8.67 13.60 -23.36
CA LEU A 208 8.56 12.29 -24.00
C LEU A 208 7.89 12.38 -25.38
N LEU A 209 6.80 13.14 -25.49
CA LEU A 209 6.12 13.36 -26.78
C LEU A 209 7.00 14.12 -27.78
N ALA A 210 7.75 15.14 -27.33
CA ALA A 210 8.69 15.88 -28.17
C ALA A 210 9.84 15.00 -28.72
N HIS A 211 10.19 13.94 -27.99
CA HIS A 211 11.16 12.95 -28.42
C HIS A 211 10.51 11.72 -29.10
N HIS A 212 9.25 11.83 -29.55
CA HIS A 212 8.52 10.81 -30.30
C HIS A 212 8.26 9.49 -29.52
N ALA A 213 8.02 9.57 -28.22
CA ALA A 213 7.50 8.41 -27.47
C ALA A 213 6.16 7.94 -28.08
N ASP A 214 5.94 6.64 -28.14
CA ASP A 214 4.71 6.05 -28.68
C ASP A 214 3.49 6.42 -27.82
N LEU A 215 2.71 7.38 -28.31
CA LEU A 215 1.52 7.93 -27.65
C LEU A 215 0.45 6.88 -27.37
N ASN A 216 0.27 5.95 -28.29
CA ASN A 216 -0.79 4.94 -28.24
C ASN A 216 -0.29 3.54 -27.85
N ALA A 217 0.92 3.48 -27.29
CA ALA A 217 1.41 2.25 -26.69
C ALA A 217 0.37 1.72 -25.67
N ILE A 218 0.24 0.40 -25.60
CA ILE A 218 -0.58 -0.27 -24.58
C ILE A 218 0.31 -1.00 -23.60
N SER A 219 -0.08 -1.02 -22.32
CA SER A 219 0.59 -1.83 -21.30
C SER A 219 0.40 -3.31 -21.58
N ALA A 220 1.29 -4.16 -21.06
CA ALA A 220 1.11 -5.60 -21.13
C ALA A 220 -0.19 -6.03 -20.41
N GLU A 221 -0.74 -7.15 -20.78
CA GLU A 221 -1.74 -7.83 -19.95
C GLU A 221 -1.04 -8.46 -18.74
N SER A 222 -1.67 -8.42 -17.57
CA SER A 222 -1.14 -9.08 -16.39
C SER A 222 -1.09 -10.60 -16.62
N ASP A 223 0.06 -11.20 -16.36
CA ASP A 223 0.23 -12.65 -16.28
C ASP A 223 -0.18 -13.20 -14.90
N GLY A 224 -0.57 -12.31 -13.99
CA GLY A 224 -1.00 -12.66 -12.64
C GLY A 224 -2.26 -13.52 -12.67
N ASN A 225 -2.16 -14.73 -12.11
CA ASN A 225 -3.28 -15.60 -11.89
C ASN A 225 -3.56 -15.74 -10.40
N VAL A 226 -4.82 -15.57 -10.03
CA VAL A 226 -5.34 -16.06 -8.74
C VAL A 226 -5.96 -17.45 -8.96
N LYS A 227 -6.25 -18.18 -7.89
CA LYS A 227 -6.70 -19.56 -7.97
C LYS A 227 -7.87 -19.79 -8.94
N ASN A 228 -8.71 -18.78 -9.15
CA ASN A 228 -9.93 -18.88 -9.96
C ASN A 228 -9.82 -18.20 -11.34
N GLY A 229 -8.64 -17.78 -11.76
CA GLY A 229 -8.42 -17.20 -13.10
C GLY A 229 -7.52 -15.98 -13.12
N PRO A 230 -7.40 -15.31 -14.27
CA PRO A 230 -6.47 -14.22 -14.47
C PRO A 230 -6.90 -12.94 -13.75
N VAL A 231 -5.91 -12.14 -13.37
CA VAL A 231 -6.11 -10.74 -12.93
C VAL A 231 -6.26 -9.87 -14.19
N LEU A 232 -7.43 -9.24 -14.35
CA LEU A 232 -7.79 -8.45 -15.53
C LEU A 232 -7.24 -7.02 -15.43
N VAL A 233 -5.94 -6.85 -15.65
CA VAL A 233 -5.25 -5.54 -15.71
C VAL A 233 -4.33 -5.56 -16.92
N GLY A 234 -4.41 -4.54 -17.75
CA GLY A 234 -3.57 -4.40 -18.95
C GLY A 234 -4.29 -3.71 -20.10
N ASN A 235 -3.59 -3.58 -21.22
CA ASN A 235 -4.02 -2.85 -22.41
C ASN A 235 -4.35 -1.37 -22.10
N LEU A 236 -3.78 -0.82 -21.03
CA LEU A 236 -3.95 0.57 -20.65
C LEU A 236 -3.06 1.48 -21.52
N THR A 237 -3.56 2.64 -21.91
CA THR A 237 -2.80 3.69 -22.61
C THR A 237 -2.46 4.83 -21.65
N ALA A 238 -1.56 5.74 -22.04
CA ALA A 238 -1.28 6.96 -21.27
C ALA A 238 -2.56 7.77 -21.00
N LEU A 239 -3.53 7.77 -21.94
CA LEU A 239 -4.82 8.45 -21.74
C LEU A 239 -5.65 7.81 -20.63
N HIS A 240 -5.66 6.48 -20.49
CA HIS A 240 -6.34 5.81 -19.36
C HIS A 240 -5.76 6.27 -18.01
N PHE A 241 -4.43 6.35 -17.89
CA PHE A 241 -3.78 6.81 -16.66
C PHE A 241 -4.06 8.28 -16.35
N ALA A 242 -3.97 9.17 -17.36
CA ALA A 242 -4.25 10.59 -17.17
C ALA A 242 -5.69 10.83 -16.71
N VAL A 243 -6.65 10.10 -17.31
CA VAL A 243 -8.07 10.19 -16.96
C VAL A 243 -8.34 9.64 -15.56
N ALA A 244 -7.77 8.50 -15.19
CA ALA A 244 -7.93 7.90 -13.86
C ALA A 244 -7.45 8.84 -12.75
N ASN A 245 -6.38 9.58 -13.00
CA ASN A 245 -5.79 10.53 -12.04
C ASN A 245 -6.40 11.93 -12.07
N GLY A 246 -7.35 12.21 -12.96
CA GLY A 246 -8.11 13.44 -13.02
C GLY A 246 -7.33 14.70 -13.45
N SER A 247 -6.22 14.55 -14.19
CA SER A 247 -5.41 15.67 -14.67
C SER A 247 -5.97 16.25 -15.98
N THR A 248 -6.64 17.39 -15.90
CA THR A 248 -7.24 18.08 -17.05
C THR A 248 -6.21 18.46 -18.09
N GLU A 249 -5.09 19.02 -17.67
CA GLU A 249 -4.01 19.48 -18.55
C GLU A 249 -3.32 18.31 -19.24
N GLU A 250 -3.13 17.21 -18.54
CA GLU A 250 -2.53 16.00 -19.07
C GLU A 250 -3.44 15.34 -20.12
N VAL A 251 -4.73 15.17 -19.78
CA VAL A 251 -5.74 14.64 -20.71
C VAL A 251 -5.82 15.51 -21.97
N LYS A 252 -5.85 16.84 -21.80
CA LYS A 252 -5.86 17.77 -22.94
C LYS A 252 -4.63 17.59 -23.83
N LEU A 253 -3.45 17.52 -23.23
CA LEU A 253 -2.18 17.34 -23.96
C LEU A 253 -2.19 16.04 -24.79
N LEU A 254 -2.58 14.92 -24.18
CA LEU A 254 -2.60 13.63 -24.86
C LEU A 254 -3.65 13.60 -26.00
N LEU A 255 -4.85 14.15 -25.77
CA LEU A 255 -5.90 14.25 -26.78
C LEU A 255 -5.51 15.16 -27.96
N ASP A 256 -4.83 16.28 -27.69
CA ASP A 256 -4.34 17.19 -28.73
C ASP A 256 -3.17 16.57 -29.51
N ALA A 257 -2.38 15.70 -28.89
CA ALA A 257 -1.34 14.89 -29.55
C ALA A 257 -1.91 13.74 -30.41
N GLY A 258 -3.21 13.44 -30.34
CA GLY A 258 -3.86 12.38 -31.14
C GLY A 258 -4.02 11.04 -30.41
N ALA A 259 -4.15 11.05 -29.07
CA ALA A 259 -4.45 9.84 -28.33
C ALA A 259 -5.79 9.24 -28.75
N LEU A 260 -5.84 7.89 -28.87
CA LEU A 260 -7.05 7.17 -29.23
C LEU A 260 -8.09 7.26 -28.11
N VAL A 261 -9.17 8.01 -28.36
CA VAL A 261 -10.17 8.37 -27.35
C VAL A 261 -11.00 7.20 -26.85
N ASP A 262 -11.23 6.18 -27.69
CA ASP A 262 -12.00 4.96 -27.38
C ASP A 262 -11.14 3.71 -27.27
N SER A 263 -9.84 3.87 -26.96
CA SER A 263 -8.98 2.72 -26.64
C SER A 263 -9.59 1.90 -25.49
N ARG A 264 -9.42 0.57 -25.54
CA ARG A 264 -10.06 -0.34 -24.58
C ARG A 264 -9.00 -1.09 -23.78
N ASP A 265 -9.17 -1.10 -22.47
CA ASP A 265 -8.36 -1.94 -21.60
C ASP A 265 -8.79 -3.43 -21.72
N VAL A 266 -8.09 -4.32 -21.02
CA VAL A 266 -8.39 -5.77 -21.01
C VAL A 266 -9.83 -6.10 -20.56
N ARG A 267 -10.49 -5.20 -19.83
CA ARG A 267 -11.89 -5.31 -19.38
C ARG A 267 -12.89 -4.71 -20.38
N GLY A 268 -12.39 -4.14 -21.47
CA GLY A 268 -13.19 -3.39 -22.43
C GLY A 268 -13.59 -1.99 -21.94
N MET A 269 -12.96 -1.47 -20.88
CA MET A 269 -13.21 -0.13 -20.37
C MET A 269 -12.56 0.91 -21.27
N THR A 270 -13.32 1.96 -21.63
CA THR A 270 -12.79 3.12 -22.36
C THR A 270 -12.34 4.21 -21.39
N PRO A 271 -11.50 5.19 -21.84
CA PRO A 271 -11.17 6.36 -21.02
C PRO A 271 -12.41 7.09 -20.47
N LEU A 272 -13.49 7.17 -21.26
CA LEU A 272 -14.73 7.80 -20.80
C LEU A 272 -15.41 7.01 -19.65
N MET A 273 -15.42 5.66 -19.73
CA MET A 273 -15.90 4.83 -18.62
C MET A 273 -15.04 5.01 -17.36
N VAL A 274 -13.72 5.09 -17.50
CA VAL A 274 -12.80 5.35 -16.39
C VAL A 274 -13.04 6.72 -15.78
N ALA A 275 -13.30 7.76 -16.60
CA ALA A 275 -13.56 9.13 -16.13
C ALA A 275 -14.76 9.23 -15.19
N VAL A 276 -15.77 8.38 -15.37
CA VAL A 276 -17.02 8.40 -14.58
C VAL A 276 -17.05 7.37 -13.44
N SER A 277 -16.07 6.47 -13.38
CA SER A 277 -16.05 5.32 -12.46
C SER A 277 -15.06 5.49 -11.31
N ASN A 278 -14.95 6.70 -10.75
CA ASN A 278 -14.13 6.99 -9.57
C ASN A 278 -14.85 7.95 -8.61
N ASP A 279 -14.37 8.04 -7.37
CA ASP A 279 -14.98 8.90 -6.33
C ASP A 279 -14.55 10.38 -6.47
N ARG A 280 -13.59 10.70 -7.35
CA ARG A 280 -13.08 12.05 -7.64
C ARG A 280 -13.23 12.40 -9.12
N PRO A 281 -14.44 12.27 -9.69
CA PRO A 281 -14.62 12.48 -11.12
C PRO A 281 -14.44 13.95 -11.47
N ASN A 282 -13.76 14.21 -12.59
CA ASN A 282 -13.58 15.54 -13.14
C ASN A 282 -14.52 15.76 -14.33
N PRO A 283 -15.59 16.59 -14.20
CA PRO A 283 -16.53 16.82 -15.29
C PRO A 283 -15.91 17.44 -16.55
N GLU A 284 -14.80 18.18 -16.41
CA GLU A 284 -14.11 18.77 -17.54
C GLU A 284 -13.45 17.70 -18.41
N ILE A 285 -12.87 16.67 -17.78
CA ILE A 285 -12.32 15.52 -18.51
C ILE A 285 -13.43 14.79 -19.29
N VAL A 286 -14.60 14.59 -18.67
CA VAL A 286 -15.75 13.99 -19.36
C VAL A 286 -16.15 14.81 -20.58
N ARG A 287 -16.25 16.16 -20.44
CA ARG A 287 -16.55 17.06 -21.57
C ARG A 287 -15.49 17.01 -22.66
N MET A 288 -14.21 16.99 -22.32
CA MET A 288 -13.12 16.91 -23.29
C MET A 288 -13.14 15.61 -24.08
N LEU A 289 -13.35 14.46 -23.41
CA LEU A 289 -13.45 13.16 -24.08
C LEU A 289 -14.65 13.14 -25.05
N LEU A 290 -15.83 13.61 -24.63
CA LEU A 290 -17.00 13.71 -25.49
C LEU A 290 -16.78 14.66 -26.68
N ALA A 291 -16.14 15.81 -26.46
CA ALA A 291 -15.79 16.77 -27.52
C ALA A 291 -14.81 16.20 -28.55
N LYS A 292 -13.96 15.24 -28.16
CA LYS A 292 -13.03 14.52 -29.05
C LYS A 292 -13.67 13.26 -29.65
N GLY A 293 -14.98 13.06 -29.48
CA GLY A 293 -15.75 12.00 -30.13
C GLY A 293 -15.82 10.68 -29.36
N ALA A 294 -15.57 10.67 -28.04
CA ALA A 294 -15.72 9.45 -27.25
C ALA A 294 -17.15 8.91 -27.33
N ASP A 295 -17.28 7.61 -27.63
CA ASP A 295 -18.57 6.93 -27.74
C ASP A 295 -19.07 6.42 -26.39
N ALA A 296 -20.05 7.14 -25.79
CA ALA A 296 -20.67 6.78 -24.53
C ALA A 296 -21.53 5.52 -24.57
N SER A 297 -21.83 5.01 -25.78
CA SER A 297 -22.67 3.80 -25.97
C SER A 297 -21.86 2.50 -25.90
N LEU A 298 -20.54 2.57 -25.99
CA LEU A 298 -19.66 1.41 -25.87
C LEU A 298 -19.91 0.69 -24.55
N ARG A 299 -19.73 -0.63 -24.57
CA ARG A 299 -19.90 -1.48 -23.38
C ARG A 299 -18.61 -2.22 -23.05
N SER A 300 -18.33 -2.34 -21.76
CA SER A 300 -17.28 -3.17 -21.23
C SER A 300 -17.56 -4.67 -21.49
N ASN A 301 -16.59 -5.53 -21.22
CA ASN A 301 -16.74 -6.99 -21.40
C ASN A 301 -17.85 -7.60 -20.50
N ILE A 302 -18.27 -6.91 -19.45
CA ILE A 302 -19.40 -7.31 -18.58
C ILE A 302 -20.72 -6.61 -18.97
N GLY A 303 -20.74 -5.92 -20.11
CA GLY A 303 -21.94 -5.29 -20.66
C GLY A 303 -22.29 -3.93 -20.08
N GLU A 304 -21.47 -3.33 -19.20
CA GLU A 304 -21.73 -2.02 -18.59
C GLU A 304 -21.23 -0.87 -19.49
N SER A 305 -22.08 0.14 -19.66
CA SER A 305 -21.79 1.37 -20.40
C SER A 305 -21.29 2.50 -19.49
N THR A 306 -20.86 3.61 -20.10
CA THR A 306 -20.55 4.86 -19.38
C THR A 306 -21.71 5.31 -18.49
N VAL A 307 -22.94 5.16 -18.97
CA VAL A 307 -24.16 5.53 -18.21
C VAL A 307 -24.33 4.65 -16.97
N ASP A 308 -24.13 3.33 -17.12
CA ASP A 308 -24.25 2.39 -16.00
C ASP A 308 -23.23 2.71 -14.90
N TRP A 309 -21.98 3.04 -15.26
CA TRP A 309 -20.94 3.46 -14.33
C TRP A 309 -21.27 4.80 -13.67
N ALA A 310 -21.69 5.82 -14.45
CA ALA A 310 -22.04 7.13 -13.89
C ALA A 310 -23.16 7.03 -12.85
N ARG A 311 -24.16 6.17 -13.07
CA ARG A 311 -25.26 5.92 -12.12
C ARG A 311 -24.80 5.22 -10.83
N LYS A 312 -23.81 4.32 -10.90
CA LYS A 312 -23.24 3.68 -9.70
C LYS A 312 -22.59 4.67 -8.74
N PHE A 313 -21.91 5.68 -9.29
CA PHE A 313 -21.24 6.72 -8.51
C PHE A 313 -22.16 7.88 -8.16
N ASN A 314 -23.26 8.06 -8.87
CA ASN A 314 -24.33 9.03 -8.67
C ASN A 314 -23.88 10.49 -8.46
N ASN A 315 -22.74 10.87 -9.05
CA ASN A 315 -22.25 12.25 -8.96
C ASN A 315 -23.13 13.16 -9.81
N PRO A 316 -23.83 14.18 -9.23
CA PRO A 316 -24.81 15.00 -9.95
C PRO A 316 -24.19 15.77 -11.12
N THR A 317 -22.96 16.25 -10.97
CA THR A 317 -22.27 17.02 -12.01
C THR A 317 -21.92 16.12 -13.21
N ILE A 318 -21.47 14.89 -12.96
CA ILE A 318 -21.22 13.93 -14.03
C ILE A 318 -22.50 13.52 -14.72
N LEU A 319 -23.57 13.24 -13.97
CA LEU A 319 -24.87 12.88 -14.55
C LEU A 319 -25.39 14.02 -15.41
N THR A 320 -25.35 15.26 -14.93
CA THR A 320 -25.73 16.45 -15.73
C THR A 320 -24.87 16.59 -16.99
N THR A 321 -23.56 16.36 -16.89
CA THR A 321 -22.64 16.41 -18.05
C THR A 321 -23.01 15.38 -19.11
N LEU A 322 -23.48 14.20 -18.69
CA LEU A 322 -23.99 13.14 -19.56
C LEU A 322 -25.46 13.30 -19.93
N LYS A 323 -26.12 14.40 -19.55
CA LYS A 323 -27.56 14.67 -19.75
C LYS A 323 -28.45 13.62 -19.08
N LEU A 324 -28.05 13.12 -17.91
CA LEU A 324 -28.76 12.16 -17.08
C LEU A 324 -29.32 12.86 -15.84
N GLU A 325 -30.47 12.36 -15.35
CA GLU A 325 -31.01 12.81 -14.06
C GLU A 325 -30.28 12.13 -12.90
N ALA A 326 -29.93 12.91 -11.87
CA ALA A 326 -29.38 12.39 -10.63
C ALA A 326 -30.45 11.64 -9.85
N VAL A 327 -30.11 10.51 -9.26
CA VAL A 327 -30.98 9.83 -8.31
C VAL A 327 -31.12 10.71 -7.07
N LYS A 328 -32.32 11.21 -6.78
CA LYS A 328 -32.57 11.96 -5.56
C LYS A 328 -32.34 11.05 -4.36
N LEU A 329 -31.44 11.47 -3.48
CA LEU A 329 -31.16 10.81 -2.21
C LEU A 329 -32.12 11.29 -1.10
N ASP A 330 -33.10 12.14 -1.46
CA ASP A 330 -34.10 12.69 -0.58
C ASP A 330 -35.18 11.63 -0.30
N GLY A 331 -34.91 10.81 0.62
CA GLY A 331 -35.80 9.85 1.24
C GLY A 331 -35.01 9.11 2.32
N PRO A 332 -35.65 8.64 3.39
CA PRO A 332 -34.99 7.66 4.25
C PRO A 332 -34.47 6.58 3.31
N ALA A 333 -33.22 6.12 3.57
CA ALA A 333 -32.66 4.95 2.87
C ALA A 333 -33.79 3.95 2.71
N PRO A 334 -34.08 3.40 1.48
CA PRO A 334 -35.27 2.61 1.24
C PRO A 334 -35.45 1.75 2.46
N GLU A 335 -36.59 1.93 3.14
CA GLU A 335 -36.89 1.16 4.35
C GLU A 335 -36.63 -0.28 3.98
N LEU A 336 -35.44 -0.76 4.33
CA LEU A 336 -35.18 -2.18 4.36
C LEU A 336 -36.27 -2.65 5.33
N LYS A 337 -37.37 -3.22 4.81
CA LYS A 337 -38.43 -3.81 5.63
C LYS A 337 -37.73 -4.83 6.50
N MET A 338 -37.27 -4.36 7.65
CA MET A 338 -36.67 -5.16 8.70
C MET A 338 -37.84 -5.88 9.35
N ALA A 339 -38.06 -7.11 8.95
CA ALA A 339 -39.01 -7.95 9.65
C ALA A 339 -38.54 -8.10 11.11
N GLY A 340 -39.17 -7.37 12.03
CA GLY A 340 -39.30 -7.70 13.44
C GLY A 340 -38.06 -7.92 14.33
N VAL A 341 -36.85 -7.63 13.89
CA VAL A 341 -35.67 -7.79 14.74
C VAL A 341 -35.55 -6.59 15.68
N LYS A 342 -35.66 -6.83 16.99
CA LYS A 342 -35.33 -5.83 18.02
C LYS A 342 -33.91 -5.32 17.79
N PRO A 343 -33.66 -4.00 17.92
CA PRO A 343 -32.29 -3.49 17.83
C PRO A 343 -31.38 -4.27 18.78
N ALA A 344 -30.37 -4.90 18.23
CA ALA A 344 -29.35 -5.61 19.01
C ALA A 344 -28.59 -4.61 19.88
N THR A 345 -28.13 -5.04 21.04
CA THR A 345 -27.13 -4.28 21.80
C THR A 345 -25.80 -4.25 21.02
N PRO A 346 -24.93 -3.27 21.26
CA PRO A 346 -23.59 -3.27 20.65
C PRO A 346 -22.85 -4.61 20.86
N ARG A 347 -22.98 -5.20 22.04
CA ARG A 347 -22.39 -6.51 22.34
C ARG A 347 -22.92 -7.60 21.43
N GLU A 348 -24.22 -7.77 21.35
CA GLU A 348 -24.86 -8.78 20.50
C GLU A 348 -24.53 -8.57 19.03
N ALA A 349 -24.48 -7.31 18.58
CA ALA A 349 -24.13 -6.99 17.20
C ALA A 349 -22.72 -7.43 16.85
N VAL A 350 -21.73 -7.16 17.71
CA VAL A 350 -20.35 -7.60 17.53
C VAL A 350 -20.25 -9.13 17.61
N GLU A 351 -20.86 -9.76 18.61
CA GLU A 351 -20.81 -11.23 18.77
C GLU A 351 -21.42 -12.00 17.60
N ARG A 352 -22.41 -11.43 16.89
CA ARG A 352 -22.93 -12.00 15.63
C ARG A 352 -21.98 -11.81 14.45
N SER A 353 -21.29 -10.68 14.37
CA SER A 353 -20.43 -10.35 13.23
C SER A 353 -19.08 -11.09 13.25
N LEU A 354 -18.50 -11.31 14.44
CA LEU A 354 -17.16 -11.90 14.57
C LEU A 354 -17.01 -13.27 13.89
N PRO A 355 -17.96 -14.25 14.02
CA PRO A 355 -17.84 -15.53 13.33
C PRO A 355 -17.84 -15.41 11.81
N LEU A 356 -18.57 -14.43 11.24
CA LEU A 356 -18.56 -14.16 9.80
C LEU A 356 -17.20 -13.66 9.34
N LEU A 357 -16.65 -12.67 10.05
CA LEU A 357 -15.33 -12.11 9.75
C LEU A 357 -14.23 -13.16 9.85
N GLN A 358 -14.28 -14.00 10.87
CA GLN A 358 -13.33 -15.06 11.11
C GLN A 358 -13.35 -16.10 9.98
N ARG A 359 -14.56 -16.60 9.60
CA ARG A 359 -14.70 -17.56 8.50
C ARG A 359 -14.24 -16.98 7.17
N ALA A 360 -14.66 -15.74 6.87
CA ALA A 360 -14.27 -15.09 5.62
C ALA A 360 -12.75 -14.91 5.53
N SER A 361 -12.11 -14.47 6.61
CA SER A 361 -10.65 -14.31 6.68
C SER A 361 -9.92 -15.63 6.43
N ALA A 362 -10.34 -16.72 7.07
CA ALA A 362 -9.73 -18.05 6.87
C ALA A 362 -9.90 -18.58 5.44
N ASN A 363 -11.07 -18.31 4.82
CA ASN A 363 -11.39 -18.84 3.49
C ASN A 363 -10.76 -18.08 2.33
N VAL A 364 -10.33 -16.83 2.53
CA VAL A 364 -9.69 -16.03 1.46
C VAL A 364 -8.47 -16.74 0.92
N PHE A 365 -7.60 -17.26 1.77
CA PHE A 365 -6.42 -18.02 1.32
C PHE A 365 -6.78 -19.34 0.68
N THR A 366 -7.74 -20.06 1.28
CA THR A 366 -8.11 -21.40 0.84
C THR A 366 -8.79 -21.36 -0.52
N ASN A 367 -9.65 -20.38 -0.77
CA ASN A 367 -10.50 -20.31 -1.96
C ASN A 367 -9.97 -19.34 -3.03
N GLY A 368 -9.35 -18.24 -2.64
CA GLY A 368 -8.88 -17.19 -3.56
C GLY A 368 -7.45 -17.38 -4.05
N GLY A 369 -6.60 -18.05 -3.28
CA GLY A 369 -5.18 -18.18 -3.60
C GLY A 369 -4.41 -16.85 -3.63
N CYS A 370 -5.03 -15.77 -3.15
CA CYS A 370 -4.47 -14.44 -3.06
C CYS A 370 -4.58 -13.91 -1.63
N VAL A 371 -3.67 -13.06 -1.23
CA VAL A 371 -3.83 -12.23 -0.02
C VAL A 371 -4.91 -11.21 -0.33
N ALA A 372 -5.99 -11.17 0.47
CA ALA A 372 -6.98 -10.10 0.34
C ALA A 372 -6.37 -8.82 0.92
N CYS A 373 -5.94 -7.93 0.06
CA CYS A 373 -5.15 -6.74 0.38
C CYS A 373 -5.75 -5.85 1.48
N HIS A 374 -7.04 -5.94 1.78
CA HIS A 374 -7.70 -5.00 2.70
C HIS A 374 -8.85 -5.63 3.51
N ALA A 375 -9.64 -6.54 2.94
CA ALA A 375 -10.75 -7.13 3.69
C ALA A 375 -10.27 -8.01 4.85
N GLN A 376 -9.16 -8.70 4.66
CA GLN A 376 -8.57 -9.60 5.64
C GLN A 376 -7.81 -8.87 6.76
N PRO A 377 -6.91 -7.91 6.49
CA PRO A 377 -6.27 -7.13 7.54
C PRO A 377 -7.26 -6.41 8.45
N VAL A 378 -8.28 -5.74 7.88
CA VAL A 378 -9.29 -5.02 8.66
C VAL A 378 -10.16 -5.98 9.49
N ALA A 379 -10.55 -7.15 8.94
CA ALA A 379 -11.26 -8.18 9.68
C ALA A 379 -10.41 -8.73 10.85
N THR A 380 -9.12 -8.95 10.62
CA THR A 380 -8.16 -9.39 11.65
C THR A 380 -8.01 -8.35 12.76
N MET A 381 -7.95 -7.06 12.41
CA MET A 381 -7.94 -5.97 13.38
C MET A 381 -9.21 -5.96 14.25
N ALA A 382 -10.39 -6.13 13.63
CA ALA A 382 -11.66 -6.16 14.36
C ALA A 382 -11.71 -7.31 15.38
N VAL A 383 -11.29 -8.50 14.97
CA VAL A 383 -11.21 -9.69 15.86
C VAL A 383 -10.19 -9.47 16.98
N GLY A 384 -9.01 -8.92 16.65
CA GLY A 384 -7.96 -8.61 17.61
C GLY A 384 -8.40 -7.58 18.67
N LEU A 385 -9.05 -6.50 18.24
CA LEU A 385 -9.57 -5.46 19.10
C LEU A 385 -10.69 -5.98 20.01
N ALA A 386 -11.65 -6.73 19.46
CA ALA A 386 -12.73 -7.36 20.23
C ALA A 386 -12.14 -8.28 21.32
N ARG A 387 -11.15 -9.09 20.97
CA ARG A 387 -10.45 -9.96 21.93
C ARG A 387 -9.75 -9.17 23.04
N ALA A 388 -9.01 -8.12 22.67
CA ALA A 388 -8.28 -7.30 23.64
C ALA A 388 -9.22 -6.64 24.65
N ARG A 389 -10.47 -6.37 24.26
CA ARG A 389 -11.53 -5.81 25.10
C ARG A 389 -12.37 -6.85 25.82
N GLY A 390 -12.02 -8.15 25.74
CA GLY A 390 -12.67 -9.25 26.47
C GLY A 390 -14.00 -9.69 25.88
N TRP A 391 -14.21 -9.45 24.58
CA TRP A 391 -15.35 -9.97 23.83
C TRP A 391 -15.12 -11.46 23.48
N ARG A 392 -16.21 -12.19 23.36
CA ARG A 392 -16.14 -13.62 23.06
C ARG A 392 -15.69 -13.84 21.60
N VAL A 393 -14.51 -14.42 21.44
CA VAL A 393 -13.92 -14.78 20.15
C VAL A 393 -13.71 -16.29 20.15
N ASP A 394 -13.99 -16.95 19.04
CA ASP A 394 -13.70 -18.39 18.89
C ASP A 394 -12.16 -18.60 18.90
N ASP A 395 -11.69 -19.33 19.92
CA ASP A 395 -10.26 -19.57 20.15
C ASP A 395 -9.61 -20.45 19.08
N ALA A 396 -10.35 -21.36 18.44
CA ALA A 396 -9.83 -22.17 17.34
C ALA A 396 -9.52 -21.29 16.13
N VAL A 397 -10.40 -20.34 15.86
CA VAL A 397 -10.19 -19.36 14.79
C VAL A 397 -9.19 -18.28 15.21
N ALA A 398 -9.09 -17.95 16.48
CA ALA A 398 -8.07 -17.03 16.97
C ALA A 398 -6.64 -17.58 16.83
N LYS A 399 -6.45 -18.90 16.92
CA LYS A 399 -5.19 -19.56 16.53
C LYS A 399 -4.97 -19.46 15.01
N SER A 400 -6.03 -19.51 14.20
CA SER A 400 -5.96 -19.26 12.76
C SER A 400 -5.54 -17.82 12.48
N VAL A 401 -6.08 -16.82 13.19
CA VAL A 401 -5.70 -15.40 13.04
C VAL A 401 -4.24 -15.14 13.47
N ALA A 402 -3.76 -15.81 14.53
CA ALA A 402 -2.33 -15.80 14.87
C ALA A 402 -1.48 -16.43 13.76
N GLY A 403 -1.98 -17.49 13.13
CA GLY A 403 -1.39 -18.10 11.94
C GLY A 403 -1.45 -17.20 10.69
N GLU A 404 -2.42 -16.29 10.62
CA GLU A 404 -2.50 -15.29 9.56
C GLU A 404 -1.48 -14.17 9.73
N SER A 405 -1.28 -13.66 10.93
CA SER A 405 -0.19 -12.72 11.24
C SER A 405 1.17 -13.31 10.87
N GLU A 406 1.37 -14.60 11.10
CA GLU A 406 2.59 -15.31 10.69
C GLU A 406 2.66 -15.53 9.16
N ARG A 407 1.52 -15.73 8.48
CA ARG A 407 1.48 -15.79 7.01
C ARG A 407 1.78 -14.44 6.37
N VAL A 408 1.26 -13.34 6.94
CA VAL A 408 1.60 -11.97 6.53
C VAL A 408 3.09 -11.71 6.70
N ARG A 409 3.67 -12.08 7.82
CA ARG A 409 5.13 -12.00 8.03
C ARG A 409 5.92 -12.78 7.00
N ARG A 410 5.45 -13.97 6.61
CA ARG A 410 6.08 -14.77 5.54
C ARG A 410 5.92 -14.12 4.19
N SER A 411 4.77 -13.49 3.90
CA SER A 411 4.55 -12.72 2.67
C SER A 411 5.52 -11.55 2.59
N LEU A 412 5.61 -10.72 3.62
CA LEU A 412 6.58 -9.62 3.71
C LEU A 412 8.02 -10.13 3.63
N SER A 413 8.33 -11.25 4.30
CA SER A 413 9.66 -11.86 4.24
C SER A 413 10.03 -12.32 2.82
N ALA A 414 9.07 -12.87 2.06
CA ALA A 414 9.29 -13.24 0.66
C ALA A 414 9.53 -11.99 -0.22
N LEU A 415 8.90 -10.86 0.10
CA LEU A 415 9.06 -9.60 -0.63
C LEU A 415 10.27 -8.76 -0.19
N THR A 416 10.97 -9.16 0.88
CA THR A 416 12.11 -8.39 1.44
C THR A 416 13.12 -8.00 0.35
N GLN A 417 13.53 -8.93 -0.52
CA GLN A 417 14.49 -8.66 -1.58
C GLN A 417 13.93 -7.75 -2.68
N VAL A 418 12.63 -7.80 -2.91
CA VAL A 418 11.93 -6.94 -3.87
C VAL A 418 11.90 -5.51 -3.35
N MET A 419 11.53 -5.34 -2.07
CA MET A 419 11.45 -4.04 -1.40
C MET A 419 12.83 -3.37 -1.26
N LEU A 420 13.87 -4.11 -0.87
CA LEU A 420 15.23 -3.58 -0.72
C LEU A 420 15.86 -3.12 -2.05
N GLN A 421 15.34 -3.57 -3.18
CA GLN A 421 15.73 -3.11 -4.50
C GLN A 421 14.74 -2.10 -5.09
N ALA A 422 13.88 -1.48 -4.26
CA ALA A 422 12.85 -0.52 -4.65
C ALA A 422 11.98 -1.00 -5.84
N ARG A 423 11.83 -2.33 -6.00
CA ARG A 423 11.03 -2.92 -7.07
C ARG A 423 9.56 -2.97 -6.67
N GLU A 424 8.68 -2.69 -7.61
CA GLU A 424 7.26 -2.91 -7.42
C GLU A 424 6.93 -4.39 -7.62
N ALA A 425 6.10 -4.92 -6.74
CA ALA A 425 5.41 -6.20 -6.91
C ALA A 425 3.93 -5.91 -7.18
N GLY A 426 3.21 -6.80 -7.81
CA GLY A 426 1.78 -6.61 -8.06
C GLY A 426 1.03 -6.38 -6.75
N GLY A 427 0.35 -5.23 -6.63
CA GLY A 427 -0.38 -4.84 -5.43
C GLY A 427 0.39 -3.98 -4.42
N THR A 428 1.69 -3.74 -4.61
CA THR A 428 2.46 -2.80 -3.77
C THR A 428 2.12 -1.34 -4.10
N PRO A 429 2.05 -0.42 -3.13
CA PRO A 429 2.21 -0.64 -1.68
C PRO A 429 0.92 -0.97 -0.92
N ASP A 430 -0.23 -1.09 -1.58
CA ASP A 430 -1.54 -1.26 -0.93
C ASP A 430 -1.57 -2.42 0.07
N THR A 431 -1.15 -3.61 -0.38
CA THR A 431 -1.19 -4.82 0.44
C THR A 431 -0.31 -4.66 1.66
N GLU A 432 0.93 -4.26 1.48
CA GLU A 432 1.93 -4.15 2.53
C GLU A 432 1.57 -3.07 3.56
N LEU A 433 0.93 -1.98 3.14
CA LEU A 433 0.48 -0.93 4.04
C LEU A 433 -0.68 -1.38 4.93
N TYR A 434 -1.68 -2.08 4.38
CA TYR A 434 -2.75 -2.67 5.19
C TYR A 434 -2.22 -3.77 6.12
N GLU A 435 -1.28 -4.58 5.66
CA GLU A 435 -0.61 -5.60 6.47
C GLU A 435 0.18 -4.96 7.62
N SER A 436 0.93 -3.89 7.35
CA SER A 436 1.68 -3.17 8.39
C SER A 436 0.76 -2.51 9.42
N MET A 437 -0.38 -1.98 8.99
CA MET A 437 -1.39 -1.43 9.89
C MET A 437 -1.95 -2.51 10.83
N MET A 438 -2.24 -3.70 10.31
CA MET A 438 -2.66 -4.85 11.10
C MET A 438 -1.57 -5.30 12.09
N MET A 439 -0.31 -5.38 11.64
CA MET A 439 0.82 -5.74 12.49
C MET A 439 1.04 -4.72 13.60
N ALA A 440 0.92 -3.42 13.30
CA ALA A 440 1.00 -2.35 14.29
C ALA A 440 -0.13 -2.43 15.32
N ALA A 441 -1.36 -2.69 14.89
CA ALA A 441 -2.50 -2.91 15.78
C ALA A 441 -2.30 -4.14 16.69
N ALA A 442 -1.65 -5.19 16.18
CA ALA A 442 -1.29 -6.39 16.94
C ALA A 442 -0.02 -6.23 17.79
N ARG A 443 0.63 -5.05 17.79
CA ARG A 443 1.89 -4.74 18.48
C ARG A 443 3.00 -5.74 18.15
N GLN A 444 3.08 -6.16 16.90
CA GLN A 444 4.15 -7.05 16.43
C GLN A 444 5.50 -6.30 16.49
N PRO A 445 6.58 -6.97 16.94
CA PRO A 445 7.90 -6.34 16.96
C PRO A 445 8.44 -6.13 15.54
N SER A 446 9.35 -5.15 15.38
CA SER A 446 10.10 -4.96 14.15
C SER A 446 11.06 -6.13 13.86
N ASP A 447 11.22 -6.43 12.58
CA ASP A 447 12.16 -7.42 12.05
C ASP A 447 12.71 -6.96 10.70
N LEU A 448 13.57 -7.77 10.07
CA LEU A 448 14.16 -7.46 8.77
C LEU A 448 13.12 -7.16 7.67
N SER A 449 11.93 -7.77 7.75
CA SER A 449 10.87 -7.57 6.74
C SER A 449 10.20 -6.22 6.93
N THR A 450 9.93 -5.81 8.17
CA THR A 450 9.41 -4.47 8.47
C THR A 450 10.42 -3.38 8.15
N ASP A 451 11.71 -3.62 8.40
CA ASP A 451 12.77 -2.68 8.04
C ASP A 451 12.91 -2.54 6.52
N ALA A 452 12.76 -3.64 5.77
CA ALA A 452 12.73 -3.59 4.31
C ALA A 452 11.52 -2.82 3.77
N LEU A 453 10.34 -2.95 4.43
CA LEU A 453 9.16 -2.15 4.09
C LEU A 453 9.40 -0.66 4.38
N VAL A 454 9.98 -0.32 5.53
CA VAL A 454 10.37 1.07 5.85
C VAL A 454 11.33 1.61 4.79
N HIS A 455 12.37 0.84 4.43
CA HIS A 455 13.32 1.21 3.38
C HIS A 455 12.62 1.46 2.04
N TYR A 456 11.71 0.57 1.64
CA TYR A 456 10.90 0.71 0.41
C TYR A 456 10.04 1.97 0.44
N LEU A 457 9.32 2.22 1.53
CA LEU A 457 8.49 3.42 1.67
C LEU A 457 9.33 4.70 1.59
N MET A 458 10.52 4.71 2.20
CA MET A 458 11.43 5.84 2.10
C MET A 458 11.89 6.09 0.66
N ALA A 459 12.11 5.02 -0.12
CA ALA A 459 12.47 5.12 -1.54
C ALA A 459 11.32 5.64 -2.42
N LYS A 460 10.07 5.44 -2.01
CA LYS A 460 8.86 5.73 -2.79
C LYS A 460 8.10 7.00 -2.37
N GLN A 461 8.56 7.73 -1.35
CA GLN A 461 7.94 9.00 -0.98
C GLN A 461 8.10 10.04 -2.08
N GLN A 462 7.01 10.62 -2.56
CA GLN A 462 7.01 11.67 -3.58
C GLN A 462 7.60 13.00 -3.05
N PRO A 463 8.05 13.92 -3.92
CA PRO A 463 8.57 15.23 -3.51
C PRO A 463 7.58 16.05 -2.70
N ALA A 464 6.29 15.94 -3.02
CA ALA A 464 5.22 16.60 -2.28
C ALA A 464 5.06 16.07 -0.85
N GLY A 465 5.68 14.95 -0.51
CA GLY A 465 5.65 14.31 0.80
C GLY A 465 4.70 13.13 0.92
N ASN A 466 3.84 12.90 -0.06
CA ASN A 466 2.86 11.80 -0.06
C ASN A 466 3.42 10.50 -0.65
N TRP A 467 2.61 9.45 -0.54
CA TRP A 467 2.72 8.23 -1.34
C TRP A 467 1.49 8.13 -2.23
N ALA A 468 1.72 8.00 -3.54
CA ALA A 468 0.63 7.88 -4.51
C ALA A 468 -0.06 6.53 -4.39
N GLY A 469 -1.39 6.56 -4.46
CA GLY A 469 -2.23 5.37 -4.58
C GLY A 469 -2.56 5.09 -6.04
N ILE A 470 -2.68 3.81 -6.41
CA ILE A 470 -3.07 3.41 -7.77
C ILE A 470 -4.57 3.67 -8.03
N GLY A 471 -5.32 4.05 -7.01
CA GLY A 471 -6.66 4.64 -7.01
C GLY A 471 -7.69 4.12 -8.00
N THR A 472 -7.93 2.79 -8.07
CA THR A 472 -8.91 2.24 -9.04
C THR A 472 -10.07 1.47 -8.40
N ARG A 473 -10.10 1.32 -7.09
CA ARG A 473 -11.10 0.53 -6.38
C ARG A 473 -11.72 1.27 -5.20
N ALA A 474 -12.56 2.25 -5.52
CA ALA A 474 -13.28 2.96 -4.48
C ALA A 474 -14.17 2.01 -3.64
N PRO A 475 -14.26 2.22 -2.32
CA PRO A 475 -13.55 3.23 -1.53
C PRO A 475 -12.21 2.74 -0.96
N ILE A 476 -11.94 1.43 -0.95
CA ILE A 476 -10.91 0.82 -0.11
C ILE A 476 -9.49 1.10 -0.63
N GLN A 477 -9.29 0.98 -1.94
CA GLN A 477 -8.02 1.29 -2.62
C GLN A 477 -8.20 2.59 -3.39
N ASP A 478 -8.50 3.68 -2.68
CA ASP A 478 -8.73 4.98 -3.30
C ASP A 478 -7.90 6.05 -2.60
N GLY A 479 -6.80 6.39 -3.25
CA GLY A 479 -6.13 7.65 -3.10
C GLY A 479 -4.97 7.74 -2.12
N ASP A 480 -4.28 8.84 -2.33
CA ASP A 480 -3.02 9.23 -1.68
C ASP A 480 -3.15 9.41 -0.16
N PHE A 481 -4.36 9.76 0.34
CA PHE A 481 -4.59 9.94 1.78
C PHE A 481 -4.37 8.65 2.57
N SER A 482 -4.95 7.54 2.08
CA SER A 482 -4.82 6.24 2.74
C SER A 482 -3.37 5.77 2.75
N HIS A 483 -2.69 5.84 1.59
CA HIS A 483 -1.28 5.45 1.48
C HIS A 483 -0.37 6.30 2.36
N THR A 484 -0.56 7.62 2.33
CA THR A 484 0.26 8.55 3.11
C THR A 484 0.07 8.35 4.61
N ALA A 485 -1.16 8.18 5.08
CA ALA A 485 -1.44 7.96 6.50
C ALA A 485 -0.85 6.63 6.99
N MET A 486 -1.08 5.53 6.25
CA MET A 486 -0.54 4.21 6.61
C MET A 486 0.99 4.17 6.52
N ALA A 487 1.60 4.85 5.54
CA ALA A 487 3.05 4.99 5.47
C ALA A 487 3.62 5.76 6.67
N ILE A 488 2.98 6.85 7.11
CA ILE A 488 3.34 7.56 8.35
C ILE A 488 3.31 6.60 9.54
N GLN A 489 2.23 5.81 9.69
CA GLN A 489 2.13 4.84 10.78
C GLN A 489 3.27 3.82 10.74
N THR A 490 3.53 3.24 9.57
CA THR A 490 4.59 2.25 9.37
C THR A 490 5.96 2.82 9.72
N LEU A 491 6.28 4.01 9.21
CA LEU A 491 7.54 4.72 9.49
C LEU A 491 7.69 5.05 10.98
N THR A 492 6.61 5.42 11.65
CA THR A 492 6.63 5.79 13.07
C THR A 492 6.77 4.57 13.98
N VAL A 493 6.10 3.45 13.64
CA VAL A 493 6.10 2.24 14.47
C VAL A 493 7.36 1.39 14.24
N TYR A 494 7.78 1.22 12.98
CA TYR A 494 8.84 0.29 12.58
C TYR A 494 10.15 0.97 12.19
N GLY A 495 10.22 2.30 12.23
CA GLY A 495 11.40 3.06 11.81
C GLY A 495 12.68 2.64 12.54
N MET A 496 13.77 2.55 11.80
CA MET A 496 15.07 2.14 12.33
C MET A 496 15.70 3.27 13.16
N PRO A 497 16.20 3.01 14.38
CA PRO A 497 16.88 4.01 15.20
C PRO A 497 18.08 4.67 14.51
N ALA A 498 18.86 3.93 13.73
CA ALA A 498 20.00 4.46 12.96
C ALA A 498 19.61 5.51 11.91
N ARG A 499 18.34 5.53 11.45
CA ARG A 499 17.82 6.47 10.44
C ARG A 499 16.73 7.39 11.00
N ARG A 500 16.66 7.55 12.32
CA ARG A 500 15.59 8.31 13.01
C ARG A 500 15.41 9.73 12.46
N SER A 501 16.49 10.46 12.22
CA SER A 501 16.42 11.84 11.73
C SER A 501 15.79 11.92 10.33
N GLU A 502 16.21 11.05 9.42
CA GLU A 502 15.66 10.97 8.07
C GLU A 502 14.18 10.57 8.08
N ILE A 503 13.82 9.58 8.91
CA ILE A 503 12.43 9.14 9.06
C ILE A 503 11.56 10.27 9.60
N ALA A 504 12.03 11.02 10.60
CA ALA A 504 11.31 12.15 11.16
C ALA A 504 11.06 13.27 10.12
N GLU A 505 12.06 13.57 9.27
CA GLU A 505 11.92 14.52 8.16
C GLU A 505 10.84 14.08 7.17
N ARG A 506 10.86 12.79 6.77
CA ARG A 506 9.91 12.22 5.84
C ARG A 506 8.48 12.22 6.39
N VAL A 507 8.31 11.85 7.66
CA VAL A 507 7.02 11.91 8.37
C VAL A 507 6.53 13.35 8.44
N GLY A 508 7.41 14.33 8.70
CA GLY A 508 7.09 15.76 8.72
C GLY A 508 6.53 16.25 7.38
N ARG A 509 7.21 15.93 6.27
CA ARG A 509 6.73 16.29 4.92
C ARG A 509 5.37 15.67 4.59
N ALA A 510 5.19 14.40 4.99
CA ALA A 510 3.92 13.70 4.78
C ALA A 510 2.77 14.32 5.59
N ALA A 511 3.04 14.72 6.83
CA ALA A 511 2.08 15.40 7.67
C ALA A 511 1.69 16.79 7.11
N GLU A 512 2.65 17.53 6.57
CA GLU A 512 2.38 18.79 5.88
C GLU A 512 1.50 18.60 4.65
N TRP A 513 1.77 17.56 3.87
CA TRP A 513 0.94 17.22 2.72
C TRP A 513 -0.50 16.91 3.15
N LEU A 514 -0.69 16.02 4.14
CA LEU A 514 -2.01 15.70 4.69
C LEU A 514 -2.74 16.95 5.20
N ALA A 515 -2.03 17.87 5.86
CA ALA A 515 -2.63 19.09 6.40
C ALA A 515 -3.16 20.03 5.32
N LYS A 516 -2.49 20.09 4.16
CA LYS A 516 -2.78 21.05 3.06
C LYS A 516 -3.80 20.52 2.06
N GLN A 517 -3.89 19.20 1.86
CA GLN A 517 -4.78 18.64 0.83
C GLN A 517 -6.25 18.64 1.26
N PRO A 518 -7.19 19.02 0.38
CA PRO A 518 -8.62 18.97 0.66
C PRO A 518 -9.15 17.54 0.50
N PRO A 519 -9.65 16.91 1.57
CA PRO A 519 -10.23 15.58 1.50
C PRO A 519 -11.61 15.61 0.80
N GLN A 520 -11.91 14.62 -0.04
CA GLN A 520 -13.17 14.57 -0.80
C GLN A 520 -14.14 13.48 -0.32
N SER A 521 -13.62 12.38 0.23
CA SER A 521 -14.42 11.28 0.78
C SER A 521 -14.35 11.25 2.31
N SER A 522 -15.25 10.48 2.94
CA SER A 522 -15.16 10.20 4.38
C SER A 522 -13.89 9.44 4.73
N GLN A 523 -13.43 8.55 3.86
CA GLN A 523 -12.18 7.83 4.04
C GLN A 523 -10.96 8.76 3.99
N ASP A 524 -10.91 9.71 3.04
CA ASP A 524 -9.84 10.72 2.99
C ASP A 524 -9.74 11.49 4.31
N ARG A 525 -10.90 11.93 4.85
CA ARG A 525 -10.97 12.68 6.12
C ARG A 525 -10.50 11.84 7.30
N MET A 526 -10.96 10.58 7.38
CA MET A 526 -10.51 9.64 8.39
C MET A 526 -8.99 9.47 8.34
N MET A 527 -8.45 9.15 7.16
CA MET A 527 -7.01 8.91 6.98
C MET A 527 -6.18 10.18 7.20
N GLN A 528 -6.69 11.35 6.81
CA GLN A 528 -6.08 12.64 7.15
C GLN A 528 -5.92 12.80 8.66
N ILE A 529 -6.99 12.58 9.41
CA ILE A 529 -7.00 12.75 10.87
C ILE A 529 -6.08 11.72 11.55
N LEU A 530 -6.17 10.45 11.17
CA LEU A 530 -5.33 9.40 11.73
C LEU A 530 -3.85 9.58 11.36
N GLY A 531 -3.54 9.93 10.11
CA GLY A 531 -2.17 10.20 9.67
C GLY A 531 -1.54 11.38 10.44
N LEU A 532 -2.29 12.47 10.65
CA LEU A 532 -1.85 13.59 11.48
C LEU A 532 -1.63 13.19 12.96
N LYS A 533 -2.48 12.29 13.49
CA LYS A 533 -2.27 11.70 14.82
C LYS A 533 -0.98 10.89 14.88
N TRP A 534 -0.77 9.97 13.94
CA TRP A 534 0.40 9.10 13.92
C TRP A 534 1.70 9.88 13.68
N ALA A 535 1.64 10.99 12.94
CA ALA A 535 2.76 11.92 12.77
C ALA A 535 3.05 12.78 14.02
N GLY A 536 2.24 12.70 15.08
CA GLY A 536 2.42 13.50 16.29
C GLY A 536 2.06 14.98 16.14
N VAL A 537 1.29 15.36 15.12
CA VAL A 537 0.83 16.74 14.90
C VAL A 537 -0.06 17.19 16.08
N GLN A 538 0.10 18.44 16.51
CA GLN A 538 -0.63 19.01 17.66
C GLN A 538 -2.16 18.92 17.50
N ALA A 539 -2.88 18.89 18.62
CA ALA A 539 -4.31 18.61 18.69
C ALA A 539 -5.19 19.57 17.86
N GLY A 540 -4.90 20.86 17.83
CA GLY A 540 -5.80 21.89 17.28
C GLY A 540 -6.21 21.66 15.81
N LEU A 541 -5.28 21.29 14.91
CA LEU A 541 -5.63 20.97 13.54
C LEU A 541 -6.47 19.69 13.44
N ARG A 542 -6.11 18.66 14.19
CA ARG A 542 -6.86 17.39 14.24
C ARG A 542 -8.28 17.60 14.77
N GLU A 543 -8.46 18.42 15.79
CA GLU A 543 -9.76 18.78 16.32
C GLU A 543 -10.63 19.50 15.28
N THR A 544 -10.05 20.45 14.54
CA THR A 544 -10.76 21.13 13.46
C THR A 544 -11.25 20.15 12.41
N ARG A 545 -10.38 19.27 11.93
CA ARG A 545 -10.74 18.24 10.93
C ARG A 545 -11.75 17.24 11.45
N THR A 546 -11.68 16.91 12.73
CA THR A 546 -12.66 16.02 13.37
C THR A 546 -14.04 16.68 13.48
N LYS A 547 -14.10 17.97 13.83
CA LYS A 547 -15.37 18.73 13.83
C LYS A 547 -15.99 18.80 12.44
N GLU A 548 -15.17 19.03 11.40
CA GLU A 548 -15.61 18.99 10.01
C GLU A 548 -16.19 17.60 9.64
N LEU A 549 -15.55 16.52 10.09
CA LEU A 549 -16.03 15.16 9.85
C LEU A 549 -17.36 14.86 10.58
N ILE A 550 -17.51 15.31 11.83
CA ILE A 550 -18.75 15.18 12.60
C ILE A 550 -19.90 15.93 11.91
N ALA A 551 -19.63 17.13 11.40
CA ALA A 551 -20.64 17.96 10.72
C ALA A 551 -21.22 17.31 9.44
N LEU A 552 -20.60 16.28 8.90
CA LEU A 552 -21.11 15.49 7.77
C LEU A 552 -22.11 14.40 8.18
N GLN A 553 -22.38 14.22 9.49
CA GLN A 553 -23.38 13.26 9.95
C GLN A 553 -24.77 13.62 9.41
N ARG A 554 -25.43 12.63 8.85
CA ARG A 554 -26.77 12.82 8.27
C ARG A 554 -27.88 12.66 9.31
N SER A 555 -29.11 13.02 8.92
CA SER A 555 -30.31 12.93 9.78
C SER A 555 -30.61 11.49 10.21
N ASP A 556 -30.20 10.48 9.43
CA ASP A 556 -30.32 9.06 9.79
C ASP A 556 -29.30 8.58 10.83
N GLY A 557 -28.40 9.45 11.27
CA GLY A 557 -27.34 9.16 12.23
C GLY A 557 -26.07 8.56 11.62
N GLY A 558 -26.07 8.19 10.34
CA GLY A 558 -24.91 7.62 9.64
C GLY A 558 -24.05 8.66 8.91
N TRP A 559 -22.96 8.16 8.32
CA TRP A 559 -22.12 8.89 7.37
C TRP A 559 -22.10 8.16 6.04
N ALA A 560 -21.94 8.90 4.96
CA ALA A 560 -21.79 8.38 3.61
C ALA A 560 -20.34 8.37 3.16
N GLN A 561 -19.96 7.48 2.27
CA GLN A 561 -18.60 7.43 1.70
C GLN A 561 -18.25 8.71 0.92
N THR A 562 -19.20 9.21 0.14
CA THR A 562 -19.13 10.50 -0.57
C THR A 562 -20.42 11.29 -0.35
N PRO A 563 -20.44 12.60 -0.62
CA PRO A 563 -21.64 13.42 -0.46
C PRO A 563 -22.85 12.94 -1.29
N TYR A 564 -22.61 12.17 -2.34
CA TYR A 564 -23.61 11.75 -3.34
C TYR A 564 -24.18 10.35 -3.11
N LEU A 565 -23.75 9.66 -2.05
CA LEU A 565 -24.20 8.31 -1.70
C LEU A 565 -25.01 8.34 -0.41
N ALA A 566 -25.84 7.33 -0.20
CA ALA A 566 -26.55 7.12 1.07
C ALA A 566 -25.54 6.80 2.19
N SER A 567 -25.98 7.00 3.44
CA SER A 567 -25.21 6.54 4.61
C SER A 567 -25.05 5.03 4.58
N ASP A 568 -23.90 4.54 4.97
CA ASP A 568 -23.61 3.12 5.05
C ASP A 568 -22.70 2.76 6.24
N ALA A 569 -22.61 1.46 6.53
CA ALA A 569 -21.85 0.98 7.68
C ALA A 569 -20.34 1.06 7.48
N TYR A 570 -19.85 1.11 6.24
CA TYR A 570 -18.43 1.29 5.96
C TYR A 570 -17.95 2.66 6.41
N ALA A 571 -18.58 3.72 5.91
CA ALA A 571 -18.25 5.09 6.28
C ALA A 571 -18.56 5.38 7.76
N THR A 572 -19.73 4.93 8.25
CA THR A 572 -20.13 5.16 9.65
C THR A 572 -19.16 4.47 10.62
N GLY A 573 -18.81 3.21 10.37
CA GLY A 573 -17.84 2.48 11.20
C GLY A 573 -16.47 3.13 11.23
N GLN A 574 -15.96 3.58 10.08
CA GLN A 574 -14.70 4.30 9.96
C GLN A 574 -14.68 5.62 10.74
N VAL A 575 -15.76 6.39 10.63
CA VAL A 575 -15.87 7.67 11.36
C VAL A 575 -15.88 7.43 12.86
N LEU A 576 -16.71 6.54 13.36
CA LEU A 576 -16.79 6.22 14.79
C LEU A 576 -15.44 5.69 15.33
N TYR A 577 -14.77 4.83 14.57
CA TYR A 577 -13.42 4.36 14.89
C TYR A 577 -12.46 5.55 15.04
N THR A 578 -12.47 6.48 14.08
CA THR A 578 -11.60 7.65 14.08
C THR A 578 -11.87 8.58 15.26
N LEU A 579 -13.14 8.82 15.58
CA LEU A 579 -13.54 9.67 16.72
C LEU A 579 -13.02 9.10 18.04
N HIS A 580 -13.14 7.78 18.22
CA HIS A 580 -12.60 7.11 19.40
C HIS A 580 -11.08 7.16 19.45
N GLU A 581 -10.40 6.75 18.36
CA GLU A 581 -8.93 6.69 18.29
C GLU A 581 -8.27 8.05 18.52
N THR A 582 -8.93 9.14 18.14
CA THR A 582 -8.41 10.49 18.35
C THR A 582 -8.73 11.07 19.72
N GLY A 583 -9.51 10.36 20.54
CA GLY A 583 -9.96 10.82 21.86
C GLY A 583 -10.90 12.03 21.80
N PHE A 584 -11.55 12.24 20.65
CA PHE A 584 -12.36 13.42 20.40
C PHE A 584 -13.81 13.26 20.83
N SER A 585 -14.33 12.03 20.89
CA SER A 585 -15.63 11.73 21.42
C SER A 585 -15.61 10.49 22.31
N SER A 586 -16.42 10.53 23.36
CA SER A 586 -16.74 9.38 24.20
C SER A 586 -18.00 8.68 23.65
N ALA A 587 -18.31 7.51 24.19
CA ALA A 587 -19.57 6.81 23.92
C ALA A 587 -20.81 7.67 24.27
N ASP A 588 -20.65 8.70 25.11
CA ASP A 588 -21.73 9.62 25.51
C ASP A 588 -21.93 10.80 24.55
N ASP A 589 -21.01 11.00 23.57
CA ASP A 589 -21.16 12.06 22.58
C ASP A 589 -22.41 11.83 21.71
N PRO A 590 -23.27 12.84 21.51
CA PRO A 590 -24.50 12.68 20.73
C PRO A 590 -24.29 12.21 19.29
N ALA A 591 -23.23 12.65 18.63
CA ALA A 591 -22.93 12.21 17.26
C ALA A 591 -22.46 10.74 17.24
N PHE A 592 -21.62 10.36 18.21
CA PHE A 592 -21.19 8.98 18.37
C PHE A 592 -22.38 8.04 18.62
N ARG A 593 -23.28 8.39 19.55
CA ARG A 593 -24.48 7.60 19.85
C ARG A 593 -25.40 7.41 18.65
N ARG A 594 -25.71 8.49 17.90
CA ARG A 594 -26.52 8.37 16.68
C ARG A 594 -25.87 7.45 15.64
N GLY A 595 -24.53 7.49 15.51
CA GLY A 595 -23.81 6.58 14.64
C GLY A 595 -23.89 5.12 15.08
N VAL A 596 -23.79 4.86 16.38
CA VAL A 596 -24.00 3.53 16.97
C VAL A 596 -25.44 3.05 16.70
N GLU A 597 -26.46 3.88 16.92
CA GLU A 597 -27.86 3.56 16.63
C GLU A 597 -28.08 3.25 15.14
N PHE A 598 -27.41 4.00 14.24
CA PHE A 598 -27.45 3.71 12.80
C PHE A 598 -26.88 2.31 12.52
N LEU A 599 -25.72 1.96 13.08
CA LEU A 599 -25.12 0.63 12.88
C LEU A 599 -26.04 -0.47 13.42
N LEU A 600 -26.56 -0.34 14.62
CA LEU A 600 -27.45 -1.34 15.22
C LEU A 600 -28.72 -1.55 14.38
N ARG A 601 -29.32 -0.46 13.88
CA ARG A 601 -30.54 -0.51 13.07
C ARG A 601 -30.28 -1.15 11.69
N THR A 602 -29.09 -1.02 11.13
CA THR A 602 -28.75 -1.47 9.76
C THR A 602 -28.08 -2.82 9.69
N GLN A 603 -27.75 -3.45 10.84
CA GLN A 603 -27.22 -4.81 10.88
C GLN A 603 -28.22 -5.81 10.34
N LYS A 604 -27.77 -6.76 9.52
CA LYS A 604 -28.58 -7.85 9.00
C LYS A 604 -28.73 -8.99 10.02
N GLU A 605 -29.73 -9.86 9.81
CA GLU A 605 -29.98 -11.01 10.70
C GLU A 605 -28.78 -11.94 10.86
N ASP A 606 -27.97 -12.09 9.82
CA ASP A 606 -26.74 -12.90 9.83
C ASP A 606 -25.56 -12.24 10.57
N GLY A 607 -25.73 -11.03 11.07
CA GLY A 607 -24.70 -10.27 11.78
C GLY A 607 -23.81 -9.41 10.89
N SER A 608 -24.06 -9.37 9.58
CA SER A 608 -23.30 -8.56 8.62
C SER A 608 -23.90 -7.17 8.42
N TRP A 609 -23.13 -6.29 7.75
CA TRP A 609 -23.60 -5.05 7.15
C TRP A 609 -23.35 -5.09 5.65
N TYR A 610 -24.44 -4.96 4.89
CA TYR A 610 -24.37 -4.88 3.43
C TYR A 610 -23.91 -3.51 2.96
N VAL A 611 -22.94 -3.49 2.06
CA VAL A 611 -22.51 -2.31 1.31
C VAL A 611 -22.32 -2.70 -0.15
N LYS A 612 -22.87 -1.91 -1.07
CA LYS A 612 -22.75 -2.16 -2.50
C LYS A 612 -21.37 -1.76 -3.01
N SER A 613 -20.73 -2.67 -3.75
CA SER A 613 -19.44 -2.41 -4.38
C SER A 613 -19.59 -1.46 -5.58
N ARG A 614 -18.69 -0.48 -5.67
CA ARG A 614 -18.51 0.38 -6.85
C ARG A 614 -17.21 0.07 -7.59
N ALA A 615 -16.38 -0.78 -7.01
CA ALA A 615 -15.08 -1.10 -7.57
C ALA A 615 -15.19 -1.82 -8.91
N MET A 616 -14.29 -1.48 -9.83
CA MET A 616 -14.12 -2.21 -11.07
C MET A 616 -13.61 -3.62 -10.78
N LYS A 617 -14.19 -4.63 -11.42
CA LYS A 617 -13.79 -6.03 -11.25
C LYS A 617 -12.47 -6.26 -11.98
N ILE A 618 -11.42 -6.58 -11.24
CA ILE A 618 -10.10 -6.93 -11.80
C ILE A 618 -9.68 -8.37 -11.47
N GLN A 619 -10.39 -9.03 -10.59
CA GLN A 619 -10.13 -10.42 -10.19
C GLN A 619 -11.37 -11.28 -10.46
N PRO A 620 -11.19 -12.57 -10.80
CA PRO A 620 -12.26 -13.51 -10.85
C PRO A 620 -13.00 -13.58 -9.51
N TYR A 621 -14.30 -13.83 -9.59
CA TYR A 621 -15.10 -14.06 -8.39
C TYR A 621 -14.66 -15.34 -7.69
N PHE A 622 -14.54 -15.28 -6.39
CA PHE A 622 -14.50 -16.45 -5.52
C PHE A 622 -15.29 -16.18 -4.24
N GLN A 623 -15.89 -17.21 -3.69
CA GLN A 623 -16.69 -17.11 -2.48
C GLN A 623 -15.77 -17.24 -1.25
N SER A 624 -15.68 -16.18 -0.45
CA SER A 624 -14.94 -16.16 0.81
C SER A 624 -15.72 -16.78 1.99
N GLY A 625 -17.00 -17.10 1.77
CA GLY A 625 -17.91 -17.48 2.84
C GLY A 625 -18.57 -16.28 3.52
N PHE A 626 -18.30 -15.06 3.05
CA PHE A 626 -19.07 -13.88 3.42
C PHE A 626 -20.27 -13.72 2.48
N PRO A 627 -21.43 -13.26 2.96
CA PRO A 627 -22.61 -13.07 2.12
C PRO A 627 -22.40 -11.97 1.06
N TYR A 628 -23.35 -11.88 0.11
CA TYR A 628 -23.47 -10.81 -0.90
C TYR A 628 -22.59 -10.93 -2.14
N ASP A 629 -22.25 -12.13 -2.57
CA ASP A 629 -21.57 -12.39 -3.85
C ASP A 629 -20.45 -11.38 -4.18
N HIS A 630 -20.60 -10.62 -5.24
CA HIS A 630 -19.64 -9.62 -5.68
C HIS A 630 -19.45 -8.44 -4.72
N ASP A 631 -20.40 -8.21 -3.80
CA ASP A 631 -20.34 -7.15 -2.80
C ASP A 631 -19.72 -7.63 -1.47
N GLN A 632 -19.32 -8.92 -1.37
CA GLN A 632 -18.78 -9.53 -0.15
C GLN A 632 -17.55 -8.80 0.39
N TRP A 633 -16.69 -8.25 -0.46
CA TRP A 633 -15.44 -7.60 -0.06
C TRP A 633 -15.65 -6.31 0.74
N ILE A 634 -16.47 -5.42 0.17
CA ILE A 634 -16.77 -4.16 0.82
C ILE A 634 -17.69 -4.38 2.04
N SER A 635 -18.60 -5.36 1.96
CA SER A 635 -19.48 -5.72 3.07
C SER A 635 -18.70 -6.35 4.24
N ALA A 636 -17.69 -7.18 3.97
CA ALA A 636 -16.79 -7.71 5.01
C ALA A 636 -15.99 -6.58 5.68
N SER A 637 -15.44 -5.65 4.88
CA SER A 637 -14.73 -4.47 5.42
C SER A 637 -15.65 -3.56 6.21
N ALA A 638 -16.88 -3.33 5.74
CA ALA A 638 -17.89 -2.54 6.46
C ALA A 638 -18.26 -3.20 7.79
N THR A 639 -18.43 -4.53 7.78
CA THR A 639 -18.72 -5.31 8.99
C THR A 639 -17.56 -5.22 9.99
N ALA A 640 -16.31 -5.27 9.52
CA ALA A 640 -15.14 -5.12 10.37
C ALA A 640 -15.04 -3.72 11.00
N TRP A 641 -15.20 -2.65 10.22
CA TRP A 641 -15.21 -1.28 10.73
C TRP A 641 -16.34 -1.01 11.70
N ALA A 642 -17.57 -1.47 11.39
CA ALA A 642 -18.70 -1.37 12.28
C ALA A 642 -18.48 -2.12 13.59
N SER A 643 -17.93 -3.34 13.53
CA SER A 643 -17.63 -4.14 14.73
C SER A 643 -16.58 -3.46 15.60
N MET A 644 -15.47 -2.94 15.02
CA MET A 644 -14.48 -2.17 15.78
C MET A 644 -15.09 -0.97 16.47
N ALA A 645 -15.89 -0.17 15.76
CA ALA A 645 -16.56 0.99 16.32
C ALA A 645 -17.49 0.63 17.49
N LEU A 646 -18.27 -0.44 17.36
CA LEU A 646 -19.18 -0.89 18.41
C LEU A 646 -18.44 -1.42 19.65
N THR A 647 -17.22 -1.93 19.53
CA THR A 647 -16.43 -2.35 20.71
C THR A 647 -16.10 -1.19 21.64
N PHE A 648 -16.11 0.06 21.15
CA PHE A 648 -15.81 1.25 21.94
C PHE A 648 -16.98 1.75 22.80
N THR A 649 -18.16 1.17 22.66
CA THR A 649 -19.31 1.48 23.52
C THR A 649 -19.19 0.91 24.92
N GLU A 650 -18.25 0.00 25.16
CA GLU A 650 -17.96 -0.56 26.46
C GLU A 650 -16.57 -0.10 26.95
N ALA A 651 -16.44 0.10 28.27
CA ALA A 651 -15.16 0.44 28.88
C ALA A 651 -14.12 -0.67 28.68
N GLU A 652 -12.85 -0.28 28.53
CA GLU A 652 -11.77 -1.26 28.52
C GLU A 652 -11.73 -2.02 29.85
N LYS A 653 -11.75 -3.35 29.77
CA LYS A 653 -11.45 -4.15 30.94
C LYS A 653 -9.95 -3.98 31.25
N PRO A 654 -9.57 -3.75 32.53
CA PRO A 654 -8.16 -3.69 32.89
C PRO A 654 -7.49 -4.98 32.41
N ALA A 655 -6.33 -4.81 31.75
CA ALA A 655 -5.56 -5.96 31.26
C ALA A 655 -5.29 -6.90 32.45
N VAL A 656 -5.84 -8.11 32.40
CA VAL A 656 -5.49 -9.15 33.37
C VAL A 656 -3.99 -9.38 33.19
N ALA A 657 -3.20 -9.01 34.20
CA ALA A 657 -1.77 -9.22 34.20
C ALA A 657 -1.52 -10.71 33.89
N ARG A 658 -0.91 -10.99 32.75
CA ARG A 658 -0.47 -12.35 32.45
C ARG A 658 0.59 -12.68 33.50
N VAL A 659 0.19 -13.49 34.49
CA VAL A 659 1.14 -14.15 35.38
C VAL A 659 2.00 -15.03 34.46
N ASN A 660 3.23 -14.60 34.24
CA ASN A 660 4.26 -15.43 33.64
C ASN A 660 4.50 -16.61 34.58
N THR A 661 3.81 -17.73 34.35
CA THR A 661 4.25 -19.02 34.87
C THR A 661 5.33 -19.55 33.92
N ALA A 662 6.53 -18.99 34.04
CA ALA A 662 7.73 -19.68 33.63
C ALA A 662 7.97 -20.81 34.63
N LYS A 663 7.78 -22.03 34.20
CA LYS A 663 8.42 -23.25 34.75
C LYS A 663 9.05 -23.99 33.58
#